data_b13245cf5faa9aa7bcb402cc940378dc
#
_entry.id   b13245cf5faa9aa7bcb402cc940378dc
#
_cell.length_a   1.000
_cell.length_b   1.000
_cell.length_c   1.000
_cell.angle_alpha   90.00
_cell.angle_beta   90.00
_cell.angle_gamma   90.00
#
_symmetry.space_group_name_H-M   'P 1'
#
loop_
_entity.id
_entity.type
_entity.pdbx_description
1 polymer ?
#
loop_
_entity_poly.entity_id
_entity_poly.type
_entity_poly.pdbx_seq_one_letter_code
_entity_poly.pdbx_strand_id
1 'polypeptide(L)'
;MVVQQDVSIYYILILKNLFFFIIIAGGLASDELFLLDLREGDNKAQWMNVHLEKGPTPGKRYGHSLVYYKPFFILFGGNLNNEVANDVWIFNSEQQPLHWTKLDITGDMPAPRIYHSAVVCTYGGANGMMVVFGGRKKSGQNMNDMWGLRKHRNGVWDWMKAPHHGTPQDRIQHTSLFCGNFFINIGGRGNNLGDNLPIEVYDTENSEWSKFGNFRRFRHSAFIFENYLYIHGGLEDDKHNNPANVLNEIDLFELFAPNQNLTNKLKAYFDKKKEQLNQKNSTEDKNSTSNNNSNSAQYQGMDNSSISSSKVKDIKIADKFVIGGKVSPNADFSDLVRICSMEKLQSQHADKENMQKILKNKSINYSLEDKVIMALLRPKEWVNRPLDDEDATFCLDIETVMSLIDQCMKIVQEQPMVLKVEAPVKVFGDIHGQYQDLMRFFDLFSAPIQGPGGDIDGLDYIFLGDYVDRGTHSLETICLLMALKIKFPNQIHLLRGNHEDRWINSVFGFQNELCDRLRDDMDNPVIFTKFNDFFDYLPLAAIINDEVLCLHGGIGSSINSLSDIEKIQRPLEVIHEVTNEDQQLVVDILWSDPTDSDIETGIQPNSTRDPTGVGNIVKFGPDRVEEFLKNNNLSLILRAHECVMDGFERFAGGKLITVFSATDYCGKHKNAGAILILGKDFKINPKLIYPQECPNKNWDNGEEALKLRPPTPPRNRQGSSNDLGKKSSFS
;
A
#
# COMPACT_ATOMS: atom_id res chain seq x y z
N MET A 1 -16.14 18.37 -20.05
CA MET A 1 -16.96 17.55 -19.15
C MET A 1 -17.74 18.49 -18.25
N VAL A 2 -19.04 18.60 -18.45
CA VAL A 2 -19.89 19.54 -17.72
C VAL A 2 -20.09 18.97 -16.32
N VAL A 3 -19.50 19.62 -15.31
CA VAL A 3 -19.83 19.34 -13.91
C VAL A 3 -21.21 19.92 -13.66
N GLN A 4 -22.23 19.09 -13.68
CA GLN A 4 -23.57 19.49 -13.26
C GLN A 4 -23.55 19.88 -11.79
N GLN A 5 -24.05 21.08 -11.50
CA GLN A 5 -23.93 21.82 -10.23
C GLN A 5 -24.60 21.17 -9.00
N ASP A 6 -25.20 20.00 -9.09
CA ASP A 6 -26.15 19.48 -8.11
C ASP A 6 -25.86 18.04 -7.63
N VAL A 7 -24.64 17.54 -7.76
CA VAL A 7 -24.28 16.22 -7.22
C VAL A 7 -23.49 16.40 -5.93
N SER A 8 -24.10 16.06 -4.80
CA SER A 8 -23.42 15.95 -3.54
C SER A 8 -22.71 14.60 -3.48
N ILE A 9 -21.42 14.57 -3.79
CA ILE A 9 -20.58 13.37 -3.68
C ILE A 9 -19.95 13.38 -2.30
N TYR A 10 -20.27 12.38 -1.48
CA TYR A 10 -19.67 12.17 -0.17
C TYR A 10 -18.73 10.98 -0.24
N TYR A 11 -17.47 11.22 0.04
CA TYR A 11 -16.46 10.17 0.17
C TYR A 11 -16.43 9.71 1.63
N ILE A 12 -16.84 8.48 1.86
CA ILE A 12 -16.70 7.84 3.17
C ILE A 12 -15.73 6.69 3.00
N LEU A 13 -14.50 6.88 3.46
CA LEU A 13 -13.48 5.84 3.47
C LEU A 13 -13.74 4.93 4.67
N ILE A 14 -14.10 3.68 4.43
CA ILE A 14 -14.27 2.68 5.49
C ILE A 14 -13.02 1.82 5.51
N LEU A 15 -12.13 2.11 6.47
CA LEU A 15 -11.00 1.24 6.78
C LEU A 15 -11.46 0.09 7.66
N LYS A 16 -11.70 -1.07 7.08
CA LYS A 16 -11.85 -2.33 7.82
C LYS A 16 -11.19 -3.45 7.03
N ASN A 17 -10.08 -3.96 7.53
CA ASN A 17 -9.40 -5.15 7.03
C ASN A 17 -9.20 -5.16 5.50
N LEU A 18 -8.49 -4.14 4.95
CA LEU A 18 -8.10 -4.05 3.53
C LEU A 18 -9.24 -3.92 2.50
N PHE A 19 -10.44 -3.53 2.90
CA PHE A 19 -11.53 -3.26 1.96
C PHE A 19 -11.81 -1.76 1.90
N PHE A 20 -11.60 -1.17 0.73
CA PHE A 20 -11.95 0.22 0.46
C PHE A 20 -13.30 0.28 -0.24
N PHE A 21 -14.24 0.99 0.35
CA PHE A 21 -15.52 1.28 -0.27
C PHE A 21 -15.81 2.77 -0.18
N ILE A 22 -16.27 3.34 -1.28
CA ILE A 22 -16.81 4.70 -1.31
C ILE A 22 -18.30 4.58 -1.53
N ILE A 23 -19.11 5.09 -0.60
CA ILE A 23 -20.56 5.13 -0.76
C ILE A 23 -20.98 6.54 -1.13
N ILE A 24 -21.76 6.65 -2.19
CA ILE A 24 -22.40 7.88 -2.62
C ILE A 24 -23.90 7.71 -2.46
N ALA A 25 -24.49 8.56 -1.63
CA ALA A 25 -25.95 8.66 -1.58
C ALA A 25 -26.39 9.74 -2.56
N GLY A 26 -27.25 9.37 -3.47
CA GLY A 26 -27.98 10.14 -4.46
C GLY A 26 -27.78 11.65 -4.60
N GLY A 27 -28.46 12.22 -5.50
CA GLY A 27 -28.53 13.65 -5.76
C GLY A 27 -29.94 14.00 -6.29
N LEU A 28 -30.05 15.04 -7.08
CA LEU A 28 -31.33 15.35 -7.77
C LEU A 28 -31.76 14.28 -8.76
N ALA A 29 -30.79 13.52 -9.30
CA ALA A 29 -31.05 12.53 -10.35
C ALA A 29 -31.50 11.17 -9.79
N SER A 30 -31.00 10.74 -8.65
CA SER A 30 -31.26 9.42 -8.08
C SER A 30 -31.32 9.45 -6.56
N ASP A 31 -32.06 8.53 -5.95
CA ASP A 31 -32.10 8.22 -4.52
C ASP A 31 -31.40 6.88 -4.23
N GLU A 32 -30.68 6.34 -5.22
CA GLU A 32 -29.94 5.11 -5.10
C GLU A 32 -28.64 5.30 -4.32
N LEU A 33 -28.18 4.21 -3.70
CA LEU A 33 -26.88 4.11 -3.08
C LEU A 33 -25.91 3.43 -4.05
N PHE A 34 -24.78 4.05 -4.26
CA PHE A 34 -23.70 3.49 -5.07
C PHE A 34 -22.49 3.19 -4.19
N LEU A 35 -21.94 2.02 -4.37
CA LEU A 35 -20.71 1.56 -3.76
C LEU A 35 -19.62 1.52 -4.82
N LEU A 36 -18.50 2.20 -4.59
CA LEU A 36 -17.30 1.99 -5.36
C LEU A 36 -16.47 0.91 -4.64
N ASP A 37 -16.36 -0.24 -5.27
CA ASP A 37 -15.54 -1.34 -4.76
C ASP A 37 -14.10 -1.18 -5.27
N LEU A 38 -13.18 -0.97 -4.35
CA LEU A 38 -11.74 -0.80 -4.61
C LEU A 38 -10.93 -2.05 -4.28
N ARG A 39 -11.56 -3.17 -3.97
CA ARG A 39 -10.87 -4.41 -3.52
C ARG A 39 -9.98 -5.03 -4.60
N GLU A 40 -10.29 -4.81 -5.86
CA GLU A 40 -9.57 -5.41 -6.98
C GLU A 40 -8.50 -4.50 -7.60
N GLY A 41 -8.17 -3.37 -6.93
CA GLY A 41 -7.18 -2.38 -7.39
C GLY A 41 -7.74 -1.38 -8.41
N ASP A 42 -6.95 -0.36 -8.74
CA ASP A 42 -7.38 0.85 -9.45
C ASP A 42 -7.95 0.61 -10.85
N ASN A 43 -7.50 -0.43 -11.54
CA ASN A 43 -7.94 -0.75 -12.90
C ASN A 43 -9.26 -1.55 -12.95
N LYS A 44 -9.77 -2.00 -11.80
CA LYS A 44 -10.98 -2.80 -11.69
C LYS A 44 -11.98 -2.24 -10.68
N ALA A 45 -11.78 -1.01 -10.23
CA ALA A 45 -12.75 -0.33 -9.38
C ALA A 45 -14.12 -0.31 -10.08
N GLN A 46 -15.11 -0.94 -9.49
CA GLN A 46 -16.44 -1.07 -10.08
C GLN A 46 -17.47 -0.33 -9.24
N TRP A 47 -18.26 0.49 -9.91
CA TRP A 47 -19.45 1.04 -9.30
C TRP A 47 -20.55 -0.04 -9.24
N MET A 48 -21.02 -0.29 -8.04
CA MET A 48 -22.13 -1.20 -7.80
C MET A 48 -23.31 -0.44 -7.20
N ASN A 49 -24.50 -0.76 -7.65
CA ASN A 49 -25.71 -0.30 -6.99
C ASN A 49 -25.94 -1.17 -5.76
N VAL A 50 -26.13 -0.53 -4.61
CA VAL A 50 -26.45 -1.23 -3.36
C VAL A 50 -27.93 -1.58 -3.38
N HIS A 51 -28.25 -2.86 -3.50
CA HIS A 51 -29.63 -3.34 -3.48
C HIS A 51 -30.22 -3.21 -2.08
N LEU A 52 -31.20 -2.33 -1.95
CA LEU A 52 -31.98 -2.13 -0.75
C LEU A 52 -33.29 -2.90 -0.81
N GLU A 53 -33.76 -3.35 0.34
CA GLU A 53 -35.12 -3.85 0.49
C GLU A 53 -36.14 -2.74 0.16
N LYS A 54 -37.26 -3.13 -0.45
CA LYS A 54 -38.35 -2.18 -0.73
C LYS A 54 -38.89 -1.58 0.57
N GLY A 55 -38.79 -0.28 0.70
CA GLY A 55 -39.21 0.44 1.90
C GLY A 55 -39.08 1.96 1.73
N PRO A 56 -39.28 2.72 2.80
CA PRO A 56 -39.06 4.16 2.76
C PRO A 56 -37.61 4.51 2.50
N THR A 57 -37.36 5.52 1.68
CA THR A 57 -36.02 6.03 1.35
C THR A 57 -35.91 7.52 1.71
N PRO A 58 -34.67 8.03 1.87
CA PRO A 58 -34.45 9.47 2.06
C PRO A 58 -34.96 10.35 0.90
N GLY A 59 -35.22 9.75 -0.27
CA GLY A 59 -35.64 10.41 -1.48
C GLY A 59 -34.55 11.21 -2.17
N LYS A 60 -34.83 11.67 -3.39
CA LYS A 60 -33.92 12.47 -4.21
C LYS A 60 -33.66 13.83 -3.60
N ARG A 61 -32.47 14.08 -3.07
CA ARG A 61 -32.13 15.30 -2.35
C ARG A 61 -30.70 15.76 -2.64
N TYR A 62 -30.44 17.05 -2.45
CA TYR A 62 -29.12 17.64 -2.58
C TYR A 62 -28.76 18.51 -1.37
N GLY A 63 -27.47 18.78 -1.17
CA GLY A 63 -26.98 19.60 -0.06
C GLY A 63 -27.20 18.99 1.33
N HIS A 64 -27.48 17.68 1.40
CA HIS A 64 -27.52 16.88 2.62
C HIS A 64 -26.10 16.51 3.06
N SER A 65 -25.95 15.92 4.23
CA SER A 65 -24.72 15.26 4.65
C SER A 65 -24.91 13.75 4.81
N LEU A 66 -23.85 12.99 4.60
CA LEU A 66 -23.77 11.56 4.84
C LEU A 66 -22.47 11.26 5.57
N VAL A 67 -22.55 10.64 6.73
CA VAL A 67 -21.37 10.22 7.50
C VAL A 67 -21.46 8.75 7.88
N TYR A 68 -20.31 8.13 8.14
CA TYR A 68 -20.26 6.75 8.62
C TYR A 68 -19.75 6.70 10.05
N TYR A 69 -20.53 6.07 10.90
CA TYR A 69 -20.14 5.67 12.24
C TYR A 69 -20.59 4.24 12.48
N LYS A 70 -19.66 3.35 12.45
CA LYS A 70 -19.90 1.89 12.46
C LYS A 70 -20.94 1.47 13.51
N PRO A 71 -21.96 0.72 13.11
CA PRO A 71 -22.23 0.19 11.76
C PRO A 71 -23.14 1.07 10.89
N PHE A 72 -23.39 2.31 11.26
CA PHE A 72 -24.41 3.18 10.69
C PHE A 72 -23.83 4.17 9.67
N PHE A 73 -24.50 4.26 8.52
CA PHE A 73 -24.46 5.45 7.68
C PHE A 73 -25.57 6.36 8.12
N ILE A 74 -25.27 7.64 8.37
CA ILE A 74 -26.21 8.63 8.90
C ILE A 74 -26.32 9.76 7.90
N LEU A 75 -27.52 9.95 7.34
CA LEU A 75 -27.86 11.03 6.43
C LEU A 75 -28.69 12.06 7.15
N PHE A 76 -28.39 13.36 6.95
CA PHE A 76 -29.13 14.47 7.57
C PHE A 76 -29.42 15.59 6.59
N GLY A 77 -30.64 16.10 6.64
CA GLY A 77 -31.04 17.35 6.00
C GLY A 77 -31.05 17.32 4.46
N GLY A 78 -30.71 18.44 3.85
CA GLY A 78 -30.74 18.62 2.40
C GLY A 78 -32.06 19.19 1.86
N ASN A 79 -32.12 19.40 0.57
CA ASN A 79 -33.32 19.81 -0.14
C ASN A 79 -33.98 18.60 -0.78
N LEU A 80 -35.25 18.35 -0.42
CA LEU A 80 -36.11 17.31 -0.93
C LEU A 80 -37.33 17.96 -1.57
N ASN A 81 -37.53 17.83 -2.89
CA ASN A 81 -38.68 18.39 -3.62
C ASN A 81 -38.88 19.89 -3.37
N ASN A 82 -37.82 20.69 -3.38
CA ASN A 82 -37.79 22.13 -3.07
C ASN A 82 -38.13 22.52 -1.62
N GLU A 83 -38.23 21.56 -0.71
CA GLU A 83 -38.33 21.77 0.72
C GLU A 83 -37.02 21.42 1.43
N VAL A 84 -36.58 22.32 2.31
CA VAL A 84 -35.37 22.09 3.12
C VAL A 84 -35.74 21.21 4.30
N ALA A 85 -35.06 20.08 4.45
CA ALA A 85 -35.34 19.06 5.42
C ALA A 85 -34.40 19.15 6.65
N ASN A 86 -34.82 18.54 7.76
CA ASN A 86 -34.00 18.27 8.95
C ASN A 86 -34.20 16.83 9.46
N ASP A 87 -34.72 15.96 8.59
CA ASP A 87 -34.88 14.54 8.91
C ASP A 87 -33.52 13.83 8.97
N VAL A 88 -33.48 12.79 9.80
CA VAL A 88 -32.32 11.90 9.95
C VAL A 88 -32.68 10.51 9.46
N TRP A 89 -31.85 9.97 8.61
CA TRP A 89 -31.97 8.61 8.11
C TRP A 89 -30.73 7.81 8.45
N ILE A 90 -30.91 6.57 8.83
CA ILE A 90 -29.82 5.65 9.07
C ILE A 90 -29.91 4.40 8.19
N PHE A 91 -28.75 3.88 7.89
CA PHE A 91 -28.58 2.65 7.16
C PHE A 91 -27.56 1.81 7.93
N ASN A 92 -27.93 0.60 8.36
CA ASN A 92 -27.05 -0.29 9.09
C ASN A 92 -26.35 -1.24 8.12
N SER A 93 -25.02 -1.09 7.97
CA SER A 93 -24.21 -1.91 7.06
C SER A 93 -24.03 -3.38 7.50
N GLU A 94 -24.35 -3.71 8.74
CA GLU A 94 -24.23 -5.07 9.29
C GLU A 94 -25.60 -5.81 9.34
N GLN A 95 -26.68 -5.15 8.96
CA GLN A 95 -28.02 -5.73 8.95
C GLN A 95 -28.39 -6.24 7.54
N GLN A 96 -29.01 -7.39 7.46
CA GLN A 96 -29.57 -7.94 6.22
C GLN A 96 -31.06 -8.29 6.42
N PRO A 97 -31.92 -7.96 5.44
CA PRO A 97 -31.64 -7.18 4.24
C PRO A 97 -31.35 -5.71 4.53
N LEU A 98 -30.60 -5.08 3.63
CA LEU A 98 -30.20 -3.68 3.77
C LEU A 98 -31.40 -2.75 3.50
N HIS A 99 -31.67 -1.81 4.42
CA HIS A 99 -32.77 -0.84 4.25
C HIS A 99 -32.47 0.48 5.00
N TRP A 100 -33.11 1.55 4.54
CA TRP A 100 -33.13 2.83 5.23
C TRP A 100 -34.16 2.83 6.37
N THR A 101 -33.80 3.45 7.48
CA THR A 101 -34.71 3.71 8.60
C THR A 101 -34.68 5.21 8.88
N LYS A 102 -35.86 5.84 8.85
CA LYS A 102 -36.01 7.21 9.33
C LYS A 102 -36.01 7.19 10.86
N LEU A 103 -35.18 8.04 11.47
CA LEU A 103 -35.17 8.18 12.92
C LEU A 103 -36.29 9.11 13.37
N ASP A 104 -37.07 8.68 14.32
CA ASP A 104 -38.02 9.52 15.06
C ASP A 104 -37.33 10.08 16.31
N ILE A 105 -36.86 11.32 16.19
CA ILE A 105 -36.10 12.01 17.22
C ILE A 105 -36.99 13.06 17.85
N THR A 106 -37.20 12.97 19.13
CA THR A 106 -38.01 13.91 19.95
C THR A 106 -37.11 14.91 20.65
N GLY A 107 -37.66 16.11 20.93
CA GLY A 107 -36.95 17.19 21.60
C GLY A 107 -36.39 18.24 20.64
N ASP A 108 -35.44 19.03 21.13
CA ASP A 108 -34.80 20.08 20.33
C ASP A 108 -33.96 19.45 19.21
N MET A 109 -34.11 20.01 18.01
CA MET A 109 -33.36 19.55 16.84
C MET A 109 -32.87 20.74 15.99
N PRO A 110 -31.81 20.52 15.17
CA PRO A 110 -31.34 21.57 14.28
C PRO A 110 -32.43 21.99 13.28
N ALA A 111 -32.47 23.28 12.97
CA ALA A 111 -33.37 23.79 11.92
C ALA A 111 -33.09 23.13 10.56
N PRO A 112 -34.12 22.99 9.68
CA PRO A 112 -33.94 22.49 8.32
C PRO A 112 -32.82 23.23 7.58
N ARG A 113 -31.92 22.49 6.90
CA ARG A 113 -30.71 23.08 6.32
C ARG A 113 -30.16 22.33 5.12
N ILE A 114 -29.49 23.10 4.26
CA ILE A 114 -28.70 22.62 3.12
C ILE A 114 -27.26 23.13 3.20
N TYR A 115 -26.33 22.45 2.55
CA TYR A 115 -24.92 22.87 2.43
C TYR A 115 -24.18 23.04 3.74
N HIS A 116 -24.65 22.38 4.80
CA HIS A 116 -23.96 22.23 6.08
C HIS A 116 -22.83 21.19 5.94
N SER A 117 -21.90 21.20 6.87
CA SER A 117 -20.95 20.09 7.05
C SER A 117 -21.43 19.14 8.13
N ALA A 118 -21.01 17.89 8.04
CA ALA A 118 -21.17 16.92 9.13
C ALA A 118 -19.94 16.02 9.20
N VAL A 119 -19.51 15.68 10.41
CA VAL A 119 -18.37 14.81 10.68
C VAL A 119 -18.56 14.08 12.00
N VAL A 120 -18.04 12.85 12.10
CA VAL A 120 -18.11 12.07 13.35
C VAL A 120 -16.90 12.36 14.21
N CYS A 121 -17.12 12.68 15.47
CA CYS A 121 -16.07 12.77 16.46
C CYS A 121 -15.66 11.37 16.90
N THR A 122 -14.36 11.06 16.85
CA THR A 122 -13.82 9.74 17.23
C THR A 122 -12.94 9.79 18.48
N TYR A 123 -12.94 10.92 19.21
CA TYR A 123 -12.08 11.12 20.38
C TYR A 123 -12.76 11.91 21.49
N GLY A 124 -12.30 11.72 22.74
CA GLY A 124 -12.75 12.51 23.89
C GLY A 124 -14.20 12.29 24.30
N GLY A 125 -14.80 13.30 24.97
CA GLY A 125 -16.16 13.24 25.50
C GLY A 125 -17.27 13.26 24.43
N ALA A 126 -16.97 13.74 23.21
CA ALA A 126 -17.87 13.76 22.07
C ALA A 126 -17.73 12.53 21.17
N ASN A 127 -16.94 11.53 21.57
CA ASN A 127 -16.73 10.31 20.78
C ASN A 127 -18.04 9.62 20.43
N GLY A 128 -18.22 9.32 19.15
CA GLY A 128 -19.41 8.68 18.58
C GLY A 128 -20.53 9.66 18.20
N MET A 129 -20.36 10.97 18.41
CA MET A 129 -21.31 11.96 17.93
C MET A 129 -21.06 12.33 16.48
N MET A 130 -22.13 12.39 15.69
CA MET A 130 -22.13 13.12 14.41
C MET A 130 -22.35 14.60 14.71
N VAL A 131 -21.37 15.43 14.37
CA VAL A 131 -21.44 16.89 14.58
C VAL A 131 -21.79 17.57 13.29
N VAL A 132 -22.83 18.41 13.32
CA VAL A 132 -23.33 19.21 12.19
C VAL A 132 -23.05 20.69 12.47
N PHE A 133 -22.54 21.40 11.47
CA PHE A 133 -22.24 22.83 11.58
C PHE A 133 -22.74 23.61 10.35
N GLY A 134 -23.27 24.80 10.62
CA GLY A 134 -23.59 25.79 9.60
C GLY A 134 -24.69 25.34 8.61
N GLY A 135 -24.57 25.76 7.38
CA GLY A 135 -25.58 25.54 6.33
C GLY A 135 -26.50 26.71 6.09
N ARG A 136 -27.52 26.54 5.25
CA ARG A 136 -28.47 27.59 4.82
C ARG A 136 -29.90 27.14 5.05
N LYS A 137 -30.73 28.01 5.61
CA LYS A 137 -32.21 27.84 5.71
C LYS A 137 -32.89 28.06 4.39
N LYS A 138 -34.17 27.66 4.28
CA LYS A 138 -35.05 27.97 3.13
C LYS A 138 -35.15 29.47 2.87
N SER A 139 -35.10 30.31 3.93
CA SER A 139 -35.10 31.77 3.82
C SER A 139 -33.87 32.38 3.12
N GLY A 140 -32.83 31.58 2.84
CA GLY A 140 -31.58 32.07 2.32
C GLY A 140 -30.55 32.49 3.39
N GLN A 141 -30.90 32.48 4.68
CA GLN A 141 -30.01 32.84 5.77
C GLN A 141 -29.00 31.72 6.05
N ASN A 142 -27.70 32.06 6.08
CA ASN A 142 -26.65 31.17 6.53
C ASN A 142 -26.68 31.01 8.05
N MET A 143 -26.18 29.90 8.53
CA MET A 143 -26.14 29.52 9.94
C MET A 143 -24.73 29.28 10.42
N ASN A 144 -24.55 29.43 11.77
CA ASN A 144 -23.30 29.19 12.47
C ASN A 144 -23.49 28.35 13.74
N ASP A 145 -24.64 27.72 13.88
CA ASP A 145 -24.93 26.84 15.00
C ASP A 145 -24.31 25.45 14.81
N MET A 146 -23.95 24.82 15.92
CA MET A 146 -23.37 23.50 15.97
C MET A 146 -24.24 22.55 16.79
N TRP A 147 -24.48 21.36 16.25
CA TRP A 147 -25.32 20.35 16.86
C TRP A 147 -24.63 18.99 16.82
N GLY A 148 -24.77 18.19 17.90
CA GLY A 148 -24.31 16.81 17.98
C GLY A 148 -25.48 15.84 18.02
N LEU A 149 -25.47 14.85 17.12
CA LEU A 149 -26.36 13.70 17.15
C LEU A 149 -25.63 12.52 17.79
N ARG A 150 -26.24 11.93 18.83
CA ARG A 150 -25.66 10.75 19.50
C ARG A 150 -26.67 9.62 19.65
N LYS A 151 -26.15 8.41 19.72
CA LYS A 151 -26.90 7.22 20.07
C LYS A 151 -26.60 6.84 21.52
N HIS A 152 -27.62 6.77 22.34
CA HIS A 152 -27.51 6.31 23.72
C HIS A 152 -27.39 4.78 23.81
N ARG A 153 -26.92 4.28 24.96
CA ARG A 153 -26.81 2.83 25.22
C ARG A 153 -28.14 2.10 25.18
N ASN A 154 -29.24 2.77 25.47
CA ASN A 154 -30.62 2.26 25.38
C ASN A 154 -31.18 2.26 23.95
N GLY A 155 -30.38 2.68 22.96
CA GLY A 155 -30.77 2.73 21.54
C GLY A 155 -31.44 4.02 21.09
N VAL A 156 -31.77 4.93 21.99
CA VAL A 156 -32.42 6.21 21.66
C VAL A 156 -31.40 7.16 21.03
N TRP A 157 -31.85 7.94 20.04
CA TRP A 157 -31.08 9.00 19.41
C TRP A 157 -31.60 10.36 19.86
N ASP A 158 -30.70 11.28 20.17
CA ASP A 158 -31.05 12.66 20.51
C ASP A 158 -30.07 13.66 19.89
N TRP A 159 -30.57 14.87 19.70
CA TRP A 159 -29.78 16.02 19.34
C TRP A 159 -29.42 16.85 20.57
N MET A 160 -28.21 17.34 20.63
CA MET A 160 -27.83 18.37 21.58
C MET A 160 -27.17 19.54 20.87
N LYS A 161 -27.58 20.75 21.24
CA LYS A 161 -26.87 21.93 20.75
C LYS A 161 -25.54 22.06 21.49
N ALA A 162 -24.46 22.24 20.72
CA ALA A 162 -23.15 22.37 21.35
C ALA A 162 -23.06 23.67 22.15
N PRO A 163 -22.62 23.62 23.42
CA PRO A 163 -22.28 24.82 24.17
C PRO A 163 -21.11 25.53 23.52
N HIS A 164 -21.02 26.83 23.53
CA HIS A 164 -19.92 27.55 22.96
C HIS A 164 -19.63 28.89 23.59
N HIS A 165 -18.36 29.20 23.76
CA HIS A 165 -17.84 30.53 24.01
C HIS A 165 -17.25 31.08 22.71
N GLY A 166 -17.55 32.31 22.38
CA GLY A 166 -17.23 32.91 21.10
C GLY A 166 -18.28 32.64 20.02
N THR A 167 -18.22 33.39 18.92
CA THR A 167 -19.16 33.32 17.82
C THR A 167 -18.42 32.95 16.54
N PRO A 168 -18.63 31.72 16.01
CA PRO A 168 -18.10 31.34 14.72
C PRO A 168 -18.84 32.09 13.61
N GLN A 169 -18.21 32.20 12.44
CA GLN A 169 -18.83 32.81 11.26
C GLN A 169 -19.80 31.83 10.62
N ASP A 170 -20.92 32.37 10.19
CA ASP A 170 -21.90 31.63 9.39
C ASP A 170 -21.33 31.26 8.02
N ARG A 171 -21.54 30.01 7.62
CA ARG A 171 -20.96 29.50 6.37
C ARG A 171 -21.72 28.32 5.78
N ILE A 172 -21.57 28.21 4.46
CA ILE A 172 -22.08 27.09 3.65
C ILE A 172 -20.98 26.52 2.75
N GLN A 173 -21.14 25.26 2.31
CA GLN A 173 -20.22 24.61 1.34
C GLN A 173 -18.76 24.59 1.83
N HIS A 174 -18.57 24.60 3.14
CA HIS A 174 -17.30 24.44 3.84
C HIS A 174 -17.06 22.94 4.14
N THR A 175 -15.85 22.62 4.55
CA THR A 175 -15.51 21.31 5.06
C THR A 175 -15.19 21.40 6.55
N SER A 176 -15.63 20.39 7.31
CA SER A 176 -15.29 20.24 8.73
C SER A 176 -14.63 18.91 9.00
N LEU A 177 -13.66 18.91 9.92
CA LEU A 177 -12.87 17.73 10.30
C LEU A 177 -12.67 17.70 11.80
N PHE A 178 -12.36 16.51 12.34
CA PHE A 178 -11.84 16.35 13.70
C PHE A 178 -10.37 15.97 13.71
N CYS A 179 -9.60 16.64 14.58
CA CYS A 179 -8.27 16.24 15.00
C CYS A 179 -8.26 16.13 16.52
N GLY A 180 -8.37 14.93 17.06
CA GLY A 180 -8.56 14.74 18.50
C GLY A 180 -9.83 15.42 18.99
N ASN A 181 -9.70 16.33 19.96
CA ASN A 181 -10.80 17.12 20.52
C ASN A 181 -11.13 18.40 19.71
N PHE A 182 -10.42 18.64 18.60
CA PHE A 182 -10.58 19.86 17.83
C PHE A 182 -11.45 19.63 16.61
N PHE A 183 -12.60 20.31 16.57
CA PHE A 183 -13.43 20.42 15.38
C PHE A 183 -12.95 21.62 14.55
N ILE A 184 -12.53 21.39 13.32
CA ILE A 184 -11.88 22.38 12.46
C ILE A 184 -12.78 22.69 11.26
N ASN A 185 -13.19 23.94 11.10
CA ASN A 185 -13.92 24.45 9.95
C ASN A 185 -12.99 25.14 8.96
N ILE A 186 -13.09 24.79 7.68
CA ILE A 186 -12.21 25.30 6.65
C ILE A 186 -13.02 25.82 5.47
N GLY A 187 -12.70 27.05 5.04
CA GLY A 187 -13.28 27.67 3.87
C GLY A 187 -14.80 27.82 3.94
N GLY A 188 -15.46 27.67 2.78
CA GLY A 188 -16.88 27.88 2.60
C GLY A 188 -17.20 29.29 2.05
N ARG A 189 -18.50 29.60 2.03
CA ARG A 189 -19.05 30.89 1.62
C ARG A 189 -19.79 31.52 2.77
N GLY A 190 -19.55 32.79 3.03
CA GLY A 190 -20.32 33.63 3.94
C GLY A 190 -21.59 34.20 3.31
N ASN A 191 -22.09 35.28 3.85
CA ASN A 191 -23.25 35.97 3.34
C ASN A 191 -22.93 36.87 2.13
N ASN A 192 -21.69 37.34 2.02
CA ASN A 192 -21.28 38.22 0.92
C ASN A 192 -20.46 37.41 -0.11
N LEU A 193 -20.61 37.82 -1.39
CA LEU A 193 -19.77 37.29 -2.46
C LEU A 193 -18.31 37.68 -2.26
N GLY A 194 -17.45 36.67 -2.27
CA GLY A 194 -16.02 36.90 -2.12
C GLY A 194 -15.50 36.94 -0.70
N ASP A 195 -16.33 36.62 0.32
CA ASP A 195 -15.89 36.50 1.69
C ASP A 195 -14.72 35.52 1.82
N ASN A 196 -13.67 36.00 2.51
CA ASN A 196 -12.48 35.18 2.85
C ASN A 196 -12.59 34.77 4.31
N LEU A 197 -13.10 33.57 4.55
CA LEU A 197 -13.45 33.11 5.88
C LEU A 197 -12.24 32.58 6.64
N PRO A 198 -12.14 32.84 7.96
CA PRO A 198 -11.10 32.25 8.78
C PRO A 198 -11.25 30.73 8.89
N ILE A 199 -10.14 30.04 9.08
CA ILE A 199 -10.13 28.70 9.65
C ILE A 199 -10.56 28.84 11.11
N GLU A 200 -11.59 28.13 11.53
CA GLU A 200 -12.11 28.16 12.88
C GLU A 200 -11.99 26.81 13.55
N VAL A 201 -11.55 26.82 14.77
CA VAL A 201 -11.33 25.61 15.58
C VAL A 201 -12.16 25.68 16.83
N TYR A 202 -12.97 24.66 17.06
CA TYR A 202 -13.72 24.48 18.32
C TYR A 202 -13.09 23.41 19.17
N ASP A 203 -12.67 23.78 20.37
CA ASP A 203 -12.19 22.86 21.40
C ASP A 203 -13.39 22.25 22.14
N THR A 204 -13.63 20.96 21.93
CA THR A 204 -14.77 20.24 22.55
C THR A 204 -14.66 20.09 24.06
N GLU A 205 -13.46 20.24 24.63
CA GLU A 205 -13.26 20.16 26.10
C GLU A 205 -13.65 21.47 26.81
N ASN A 206 -13.25 22.59 26.22
CA ASN A 206 -13.49 23.91 26.79
C ASN A 206 -14.73 24.60 26.23
N SER A 207 -15.32 24.03 25.15
CA SER A 207 -16.44 24.64 24.44
C SER A 207 -16.11 26.02 23.85
N GLU A 208 -14.91 26.22 23.37
CA GLU A 208 -14.37 27.52 22.96
C GLU A 208 -13.99 27.53 21.47
N TRP A 209 -14.36 28.60 20.76
CA TRP A 209 -13.98 28.86 19.39
C TRP A 209 -12.73 29.72 19.30
N SER A 210 -11.77 29.31 18.47
CA SER A 210 -10.59 30.08 18.09
C SER A 210 -10.57 30.31 16.58
N LYS A 211 -10.05 31.46 16.14
CA LYS A 211 -9.93 31.83 14.72
C LYS A 211 -8.48 31.97 14.34
N PHE A 212 -8.18 31.45 13.14
CA PHE A 212 -6.83 31.46 12.56
C PHE A 212 -6.84 32.16 11.19
N GLY A 213 -5.77 32.00 10.43
CA GLY A 213 -5.66 32.60 9.09
C GLY A 213 -6.83 32.26 8.16
N ASN A 214 -7.12 33.12 7.20
CA ASN A 214 -8.22 32.96 6.29
C ASN A 214 -7.90 31.98 5.15
N PHE A 215 -8.89 31.19 4.74
CA PHE A 215 -8.77 30.27 3.64
C PHE A 215 -9.96 30.39 2.68
N ARG A 216 -9.71 30.85 1.46
CA ARG A 216 -10.75 31.09 0.45
C ARG A 216 -10.90 29.90 -0.47
N ARG A 217 -11.81 29.00 -0.15
CA ARG A 217 -12.23 27.88 -0.99
C ARG A 217 -13.58 27.34 -0.54
N PHE A 218 -14.43 26.92 -1.45
CA PHE A 218 -15.71 26.29 -1.15
C PHE A 218 -15.95 25.09 -2.06
N ARG A 219 -16.83 24.16 -1.65
CA ARG A 219 -17.07 22.85 -2.32
C ARG A 219 -15.78 22.02 -2.49
N HIS A 220 -14.84 22.18 -1.59
CA HIS A 220 -13.61 21.41 -1.54
C HIS A 220 -13.76 20.20 -0.62
N SER A 221 -12.86 19.24 -0.76
CA SER A 221 -12.65 18.17 0.21
C SER A 221 -11.40 18.43 1.04
N ALA A 222 -11.39 17.95 2.29
CA ALA A 222 -10.22 18.02 3.14
C ALA A 222 -10.09 16.75 3.98
N PHE A 223 -8.87 16.43 4.38
CA PHE A 223 -8.57 15.33 5.29
C PHE A 223 -7.32 15.66 6.12
N ILE A 224 -7.15 14.95 7.23
CA ILE A 224 -5.99 15.09 8.10
C ILE A 224 -5.20 13.79 8.05
N PHE A 225 -3.92 13.92 7.71
CA PHE A 225 -2.96 12.83 7.78
C PHE A 225 -1.78 13.27 8.65
N GLU A 226 -1.48 12.49 9.69
CA GLU A 226 -0.56 12.90 10.76
C GLU A 226 -0.95 14.26 11.35
N ASN A 227 -0.03 15.23 11.36
CA ASN A 227 -0.27 16.61 11.79
C ASN A 227 -0.58 17.57 10.64
N TYR A 228 -0.75 17.08 9.42
CA TYR A 228 -1.03 17.89 8.25
C TYR A 228 -2.50 17.83 7.84
N LEU A 229 -3.03 19.00 7.52
CA LEU A 229 -4.36 19.17 6.94
C LEU A 229 -4.20 19.38 5.42
N TYR A 230 -4.80 18.50 4.65
CA TYR A 230 -4.79 18.54 3.19
C TYR A 230 -6.14 19.00 2.66
N ILE A 231 -6.14 19.90 1.66
CA ILE A 231 -7.35 20.46 1.05
C ILE A 231 -7.24 20.34 -0.46
N HIS A 232 -8.22 19.71 -1.09
CA HIS A 232 -8.23 19.45 -2.52
C HIS A 232 -9.53 19.88 -3.20
N GLY A 233 -9.42 20.35 -4.45
CA GLY A 233 -10.56 20.71 -5.31
C GLY A 233 -11.32 21.94 -4.82
N GLY A 234 -12.58 22.05 -5.23
CA GLY A 234 -13.43 23.19 -4.94
C GLY A 234 -13.17 24.40 -5.82
N LEU A 235 -13.75 25.55 -5.44
CA LEU A 235 -13.74 26.79 -6.20
C LEU A 235 -13.17 27.92 -5.33
N GLU A 236 -12.32 28.78 -5.92
CA GLU A 236 -11.73 29.94 -5.24
C GLU A 236 -12.54 31.24 -5.47
N ASP A 237 -13.28 31.32 -6.55
CA ASP A 237 -14.14 32.46 -6.86
C ASP A 237 -15.48 32.05 -7.51
N ASP A 238 -16.43 33.00 -7.54
CA ASP A 238 -17.75 32.82 -8.08
C ASP A 238 -17.87 33.12 -9.58
N LYS A 239 -16.85 33.66 -10.20
CA LYS A 239 -16.91 34.20 -11.58
C LYS A 239 -16.58 33.14 -12.63
N HIS A 240 -15.87 32.11 -12.29
CA HIS A 240 -15.43 31.08 -13.23
C HIS A 240 -15.67 29.71 -12.61
N ASN A 241 -16.33 28.81 -13.33
CA ASN A 241 -16.53 27.42 -12.94
C ASN A 241 -15.23 26.59 -13.09
N ASN A 242 -14.07 27.16 -12.79
CA ASN A 242 -12.82 26.47 -12.83
C ASN A 242 -12.52 25.90 -11.45
N PRO A 243 -12.60 24.58 -11.26
CA PRO A 243 -12.20 23.97 -10.00
C PRO A 243 -10.70 24.16 -9.78
N ALA A 244 -10.33 24.39 -8.55
CA ALA A 244 -8.92 24.42 -8.16
C ALA A 244 -8.30 23.03 -8.32
N ASN A 245 -7.21 22.95 -9.05
CA ASN A 245 -6.45 21.72 -9.29
C ASN A 245 -5.21 21.61 -8.39
N VAL A 246 -5.22 22.31 -7.25
CA VAL A 246 -4.11 22.41 -6.31
C VAL A 246 -4.47 21.65 -5.04
N LEU A 247 -3.52 20.83 -4.55
CA LEU A 247 -3.55 20.29 -3.21
C LEU A 247 -2.84 21.27 -2.26
N ASN A 248 -3.57 21.78 -1.26
CA ASN A 248 -2.99 22.62 -0.21
C ASN A 248 -2.69 21.77 1.01
N GLU A 249 -1.53 21.99 1.62
CA GLU A 249 -1.08 21.37 2.86
C GLU A 249 -0.91 22.45 3.93
N ILE A 250 -1.43 22.21 5.12
CA ILE A 250 -1.32 23.10 6.28
C ILE A 250 -0.84 22.29 7.48
N ASP A 251 0.32 22.65 8.05
CA ASP A 251 0.76 22.05 9.32
C ASP A 251 -0.11 22.55 10.47
N LEU A 252 -0.74 21.62 11.19
CA LEU A 252 -1.62 21.94 12.32
C LEU A 252 -0.88 22.54 13.50
N PHE A 253 0.41 22.22 13.71
CA PHE A 253 1.21 22.85 14.76
C PHE A 253 1.54 24.30 14.40
N GLU A 254 1.85 24.59 13.13
CA GLU A 254 2.03 25.97 12.66
C GLU A 254 0.70 26.73 12.69
N LEU A 255 -0.40 26.12 12.27
CA LEU A 255 -1.73 26.71 12.33
C LEU A 255 -2.10 27.11 13.77
N PHE A 256 -1.85 26.23 14.75
CA PHE A 256 -2.21 26.47 16.15
C PHE A 256 -1.17 27.28 16.93
N ALA A 257 0.02 27.51 16.39
CA ALA A 257 1.12 28.22 17.05
C ALA A 257 0.73 29.57 17.72
N PRO A 258 -0.20 30.39 17.14
CA PRO A 258 -0.66 31.61 17.81
C PRO A 258 -1.41 31.36 19.12
N ASN A 259 -1.92 30.14 19.36
CA ASN A 259 -2.62 29.74 20.58
C ASN A 259 -1.86 28.60 21.29
N GLN A 260 -1.00 28.95 22.24
CA GLN A 260 -0.13 27.99 22.94
C GLN A 260 -0.92 26.87 23.66
N ASN A 261 -2.13 27.18 24.16
CA ASN A 261 -2.96 26.18 24.84
C ASN A 261 -3.42 25.10 23.86
N LEU A 262 -3.92 25.49 22.68
CA LEU A 262 -4.34 24.55 21.63
C LEU A 262 -3.14 23.75 21.09
N THR A 263 -1.99 24.40 20.91
CA THR A 263 -0.76 23.72 20.47
C THR A 263 -0.33 22.65 21.47
N ASN A 264 -0.35 22.93 22.76
CA ASN A 264 0.01 21.96 23.79
C ASN A 264 -0.96 20.78 23.83
N LYS A 265 -2.27 21.04 23.72
CA LYS A 265 -3.29 19.98 23.64
C LYS A 265 -3.15 19.13 22.38
N LEU A 266 -2.86 19.73 21.23
CA LEU A 266 -2.62 19.03 19.97
C LEU A 266 -1.40 18.11 20.11
N LYS A 267 -0.31 18.59 20.70
CA LYS A 267 0.87 17.79 20.99
C LYS A 267 0.54 16.60 21.88
N ALA A 268 -0.15 16.82 22.98
CA ALA A 268 -0.57 15.75 23.89
C ALA A 268 -1.46 14.71 23.21
N TYR A 269 -2.31 15.11 22.25
CA TYR A 269 -3.11 14.20 21.44
C TYR A 269 -2.24 13.29 20.57
N PHE A 270 -1.26 13.86 19.84
CA PHE A 270 -0.38 13.07 18.99
C PHE A 270 0.58 12.18 19.78
N ASP A 271 1.12 12.66 20.92
CA ASP A 271 1.95 11.87 21.82
C ASP A 271 1.16 10.66 22.36
N LYS A 272 -0.08 10.86 22.79
CA LYS A 272 -0.95 9.77 23.26
C LYS A 272 -1.31 8.78 22.14
N LYS A 273 -1.53 9.27 20.93
CA LYS A 273 -1.79 8.43 19.76
C LYS A 273 -0.56 7.56 19.44
N LYS A 274 0.63 8.13 19.54
CA LYS A 274 1.90 7.41 19.36
C LYS A 274 2.12 6.36 20.45
N GLU A 275 1.82 6.70 21.71
CA GLU A 275 1.87 5.75 22.83
C GLU A 275 0.88 4.59 22.68
N GLN A 276 -0.34 4.85 22.20
CA GLN A 276 -1.35 3.82 21.95
C GLN A 276 -0.94 2.89 20.81
N LEU A 277 -0.28 3.39 19.79
CA LEU A 277 0.30 2.59 18.72
C LEU A 277 1.44 1.70 19.26
N ASN A 278 2.33 2.27 20.06
CA ASN A 278 3.42 1.53 20.69
C ASN A 278 2.91 0.49 21.73
N GLN A 279 1.84 0.78 22.46
CA GLN A 279 1.22 -0.17 23.40
C GLN A 279 0.46 -1.30 22.68
N LYS A 280 -0.16 -1.04 21.54
CA LYS A 280 -0.73 -2.09 20.70
C LYS A 280 0.35 -3.03 20.18
N ASN A 281 1.48 -2.49 19.80
CA ASN A 281 2.65 -3.28 19.39
C ASN A 281 3.30 -4.03 20.55
N SER A 282 3.22 -3.50 21.80
CA SER A 282 3.83 -4.13 22.99
C SER A 282 2.88 -5.06 23.79
N THR A 283 1.59 -5.06 23.56
CA THR A 283 0.64 -6.01 24.16
C THR A 283 0.50 -7.31 23.37
N GLU A 284 0.93 -7.32 22.13
CA GLU A 284 1.16 -8.56 21.37
C GLU A 284 2.43 -9.29 21.83
N ASP A 285 3.43 -8.57 22.41
CA ASP A 285 4.69 -9.15 22.91
C ASP A 285 4.64 -9.74 24.35
N LYS A 286 3.53 -9.65 25.08
CA LYS A 286 3.45 -10.06 26.48
C LYS A 286 2.87 -11.44 26.75
N ASN A 287 2.83 -12.32 25.78
CA ASN A 287 2.54 -13.74 26.02
C ASN A 287 3.76 -14.66 25.91
N SER A 288 4.97 -14.14 25.91
CA SER A 288 6.19 -14.97 26.03
C SER A 288 7.15 -14.40 27.04
N THR A 289 7.27 -15.15 28.18
CA THR A 289 8.40 -15.24 29.10
C THR A 289 8.71 -14.08 30.04
N SER A 290 8.44 -14.35 31.33
CA SER A 290 9.14 -13.84 32.51
C SER A 290 10.65 -14.13 32.44
N ASN A 291 11.51 -13.12 32.61
CA ASN A 291 12.50 -12.99 33.70
C ASN A 291 13.63 -11.98 33.38
N ASN A 292 13.84 -11.14 34.39
CA ASN A 292 15.08 -10.56 34.89
C ASN A 292 15.67 -9.24 34.35
N ASN A 293 15.41 -8.23 35.18
CA ASN A 293 16.33 -7.28 35.85
C ASN A 293 17.18 -6.27 35.06
N SER A 294 16.80 -5.02 35.36
CA SER A 294 17.63 -3.88 35.78
C SER A 294 18.71 -3.32 34.84
N ASN A 295 18.54 -2.08 34.39
CA ASN A 295 19.27 -0.94 34.91
C ASN A 295 18.86 0.40 34.27
N SER A 296 18.64 1.35 35.16
CA SER A 296 18.36 2.75 34.94
C SER A 296 19.59 3.53 34.46
N ALA A 297 19.40 4.48 33.52
CA ALA A 297 20.25 5.65 33.44
C ALA A 297 19.42 6.87 33.04
N GLN A 298 19.44 7.83 33.98
CA GLN A 298 18.91 9.18 33.88
C GLN A 298 19.66 10.01 32.82
N TYR A 299 18.96 10.87 32.10
CA TYR A 299 19.53 12.12 31.63
C TYR A 299 18.60 13.29 31.97
N GLN A 300 19.20 14.22 32.70
CA GLN A 300 18.64 15.48 33.19
C GLN A 300 18.60 16.54 32.07
N GLY A 301 17.65 17.46 32.23
CA GLY A 301 17.30 18.54 31.35
C GLY A 301 18.35 19.66 31.21
N MET A 302 18.07 20.53 30.27
CA MET A 302 18.61 21.90 30.22
C MET A 302 17.54 22.89 29.82
N ASP A 303 17.60 24.03 30.49
CA ASP A 303 16.63 25.08 30.66
C ASP A 303 16.31 25.95 29.45
N ASN A 304 15.11 26.49 29.53
CA ASN A 304 14.55 27.59 28.76
C ASN A 304 15.20 28.94 29.09
N SER A 305 15.41 29.81 28.11
CA SER A 305 15.21 31.25 28.31
C SER A 305 14.76 31.98 27.05
N SER A 306 13.60 32.62 27.17
CA SER A 306 13.14 33.87 26.56
C SER A 306 13.28 34.14 25.05
N ILE A 307 12.12 34.17 24.35
CA ILE A 307 11.94 35.02 23.17
C ILE A 307 10.62 35.79 23.28
N SER A 308 10.76 37.08 23.07
CA SER A 308 9.77 38.13 23.15
C SER A 308 8.71 38.07 22.05
N SER A 309 7.54 38.64 22.37
CA SER A 309 6.40 38.92 21.49
C SER A 309 6.82 39.56 20.14
N SER A 310 6.46 38.90 19.03
CA SER A 310 6.51 39.53 17.70
C SER A 310 5.31 39.13 16.85
N LYS A 311 4.59 40.14 16.39
CA LYS A 311 3.67 40.28 15.25
C LYS A 311 3.11 38.98 14.64
N VAL A 312 1.79 38.89 14.58
CA VAL A 312 1.02 37.95 13.73
C VAL A 312 1.62 37.98 12.32
N LYS A 313 2.35 36.92 11.97
CA LYS A 313 2.77 36.65 10.60
C LYS A 313 1.63 35.92 9.89
N ASP A 314 1.34 36.38 8.66
CA ASP A 314 0.45 35.62 7.77
C ASP A 314 0.93 34.16 7.71
N ILE A 315 0.00 33.24 7.86
CA ILE A 315 0.27 31.80 7.77
C ILE A 315 0.84 31.56 6.34
N LYS A 316 2.09 31.17 6.25
CA LYS A 316 2.64 30.68 4.99
C LYS A 316 1.98 29.35 4.67
N ILE A 317 1.08 29.38 3.69
CA ILE A 317 0.61 28.17 3.01
C ILE A 317 1.84 27.60 2.30
N ALA A 318 2.17 26.35 2.57
CA ALA A 318 3.26 25.67 1.88
C ALA A 318 3.06 25.75 0.36
N ASP A 319 4.14 25.78 -0.39
CA ASP A 319 4.14 26.05 -1.83
C ASP A 319 3.06 25.25 -2.59
N LYS A 320 2.38 25.95 -3.50
CA LYS A 320 1.32 25.34 -4.33
C LYS A 320 1.91 24.23 -5.19
N PHE A 321 1.51 23.00 -4.94
CA PHE A 321 1.81 21.89 -5.84
C PHE A 321 0.85 21.93 -7.03
N VAL A 322 1.37 22.30 -8.19
CA VAL A 322 0.65 22.20 -9.47
C VAL A 322 0.84 20.76 -9.95
N ILE A 323 -0.23 19.98 -9.95
CA ILE A 323 -0.22 18.67 -10.60
C ILE A 323 -0.19 18.92 -12.11
N GLY A 324 1.02 18.97 -12.66
CA GLY A 324 1.25 19.10 -14.11
C GLY A 324 1.00 17.75 -14.78
N GLY A 325 -0.22 17.50 -15.21
CA GLY A 325 -0.64 16.35 -15.97
C GLY A 325 -2.16 16.20 -15.90
N LYS A 326 -2.79 15.75 -16.96
CA LYS A 326 -4.22 15.41 -16.95
C LYS A 326 -4.40 14.30 -15.93
N VAL A 327 -4.90 14.63 -14.75
CA VAL A 327 -5.35 13.64 -13.77
C VAL A 327 -6.44 12.83 -14.45
N SER A 328 -6.23 11.52 -14.58
CA SER A 328 -7.29 10.61 -14.98
C SER A 328 -8.46 10.79 -14.01
N PRO A 329 -9.70 10.85 -14.46
CA PRO A 329 -10.85 11.00 -13.57
C PRO A 329 -11.03 9.86 -12.56
N ASN A 330 -10.14 8.86 -12.57
CA ASN A 330 -10.13 7.67 -11.73
C ASN A 330 -8.92 7.58 -10.79
N ALA A 331 -8.18 8.68 -10.56
CA ALA A 331 -7.05 8.65 -9.62
C ALA A 331 -7.54 8.49 -8.18
N ASP A 332 -7.04 7.47 -7.48
CA ASP A 332 -7.33 7.21 -6.07
C ASP A 332 -6.73 8.30 -5.17
N PHE A 333 -7.42 8.63 -4.09
CA PHE A 333 -7.00 9.64 -3.11
C PHE A 333 -5.72 9.24 -2.37
N SER A 334 -5.49 7.94 -2.18
CA SER A 334 -4.23 7.39 -1.65
C SER A 334 -3.06 7.62 -2.61
N ASP A 335 -3.31 7.59 -3.92
CA ASP A 335 -2.31 7.90 -4.94
C ASP A 335 -1.97 9.39 -5.00
N LEU A 336 -2.92 10.28 -4.70
CA LEU A 336 -2.68 11.72 -4.58
C LEU A 336 -1.78 12.07 -3.38
N VAL A 337 -2.01 11.46 -2.23
CA VAL A 337 -1.14 11.60 -1.05
C VAL A 337 0.25 11.01 -1.33
N ARG A 338 0.31 9.89 -2.01
CA ARG A 338 1.51 9.21 -2.47
C ARG A 338 2.30 10.06 -3.47
N ILE A 339 1.61 10.64 -4.45
CA ILE A 339 2.18 11.57 -5.44
C ILE A 339 2.85 12.77 -4.74
N CYS A 340 2.17 13.41 -3.78
CA CYS A 340 2.72 14.55 -3.05
C CYS A 340 3.95 14.19 -2.22
N SER A 341 3.95 13.03 -1.57
CA SER A 341 5.07 12.58 -0.72
C SER A 341 6.28 12.16 -1.54
N MET A 342 6.06 11.45 -2.64
CA MET A 342 7.11 11.03 -3.57
C MET A 342 7.63 12.20 -4.42
N GLU A 343 6.76 13.13 -4.85
CA GLU A 343 7.17 14.33 -5.58
C GLU A 343 7.92 15.32 -4.69
N LYS A 344 7.62 15.39 -3.38
CA LYS A 344 8.41 16.21 -2.45
C LYS A 344 9.83 15.65 -2.27
N LEU A 345 9.98 14.31 -2.25
CA LEU A 345 11.28 13.64 -2.33
C LEU A 345 11.94 13.81 -3.71
N GLN A 346 11.17 13.79 -4.80
CA GLN A 346 11.66 13.88 -6.18
C GLN A 346 11.82 15.31 -6.69
N SER A 347 10.98 16.29 -6.28
CA SER A 347 11.13 17.70 -6.68
C SER A 347 12.33 18.39 -6.03
N GLN A 348 12.81 17.88 -4.91
CA GLN A 348 14.13 18.25 -4.39
C GLN A 348 15.29 17.67 -5.22
N HIS A 349 15.01 16.73 -6.18
CA HIS A 349 16.00 15.93 -6.88
C HIS A 349 15.79 15.82 -8.40
N ALA A 350 15.05 16.74 -9.03
CA ALA A 350 14.52 16.62 -10.40
C ALA A 350 15.53 16.70 -11.57
N ASP A 351 16.85 16.80 -11.34
CA ASP A 351 17.86 16.85 -12.40
C ASP A 351 18.99 15.85 -12.18
N LYS A 352 19.32 15.04 -13.22
CA LYS A 352 20.52 14.16 -13.22
C LYS A 352 21.80 14.91 -12.85
N GLU A 353 21.95 16.18 -13.25
CA GLU A 353 23.06 17.04 -12.86
C GLU A 353 23.01 17.49 -11.39
N ASN A 354 21.82 17.73 -10.85
CA ASN A 354 21.65 18.04 -9.43
C ASN A 354 21.94 16.85 -8.53
N MET A 355 21.60 15.64 -8.97
CA MET A 355 21.91 14.42 -8.23
C MET A 355 23.41 14.17 -8.10
N GLN A 356 24.18 14.34 -9.17
CA GLN A 356 25.65 14.26 -9.07
C GLN A 356 26.23 15.37 -8.18
N LYS A 357 25.56 16.54 -8.11
CA LYS A 357 25.91 17.63 -7.18
C LYS A 357 25.51 17.30 -5.73
N ILE A 358 24.38 16.63 -5.50
CA ILE A 358 23.90 16.20 -4.17
C ILE A 358 24.78 15.07 -3.64
N LEU A 359 25.11 14.08 -4.45
CA LEU A 359 26.06 13.01 -4.10
C LEU A 359 27.47 13.55 -3.80
N LYS A 360 27.84 14.70 -4.40
CA LYS A 360 29.09 15.43 -4.16
C LYS A 360 29.01 16.50 -3.07
N ASN A 361 27.80 16.82 -2.57
CA ASN A 361 27.65 17.92 -1.58
C ASN A 361 27.90 17.37 -0.16
N LYS A 362 29.08 17.69 0.38
CA LYS A 362 29.56 17.23 1.69
C LYS A 362 28.81 17.81 2.91
N SER A 363 27.76 18.60 2.73
CA SER A 363 27.08 19.31 3.83
C SER A 363 25.91 18.52 4.49
N ILE A 364 25.39 17.46 3.85
CA ILE A 364 24.39 16.56 4.42
C ILE A 364 24.97 15.15 4.36
N ASN A 365 25.21 14.56 5.51
CA ASN A 365 25.84 13.25 5.61
C ASN A 365 24.79 12.14 5.54
N TYR A 366 24.31 11.80 4.33
CA TYR A 366 23.47 10.64 4.11
C TYR A 366 24.30 9.36 4.28
N SER A 367 23.71 8.31 4.86
CA SER A 367 24.31 6.98 4.90
C SER A 367 24.47 6.41 3.47
N LEU A 368 25.27 5.36 3.32
CA LEU A 368 25.51 4.75 2.02
C LEU A 368 24.21 4.21 1.41
N GLU A 369 23.45 3.46 2.19
CA GLU A 369 22.19 2.86 1.79
C GLU A 369 21.15 3.92 1.43
N ASP A 370 21.07 5.04 2.16
CA ASP A 370 20.16 6.16 1.81
C ASP A 370 20.49 6.77 0.46
N LYS A 371 21.79 6.97 0.16
CA LYS A 371 22.22 7.48 -1.15
C LYS A 371 21.82 6.54 -2.28
N VAL A 372 22.01 5.23 -2.10
CA VAL A 372 21.67 4.22 -3.09
C VAL A 372 20.15 4.13 -3.27
N ILE A 373 19.37 4.09 -2.18
CA ILE A 373 17.91 4.10 -2.26
C ILE A 373 17.39 5.34 -2.96
N MET A 374 17.88 6.52 -2.64
CA MET A 374 17.50 7.77 -3.32
C MET A 374 17.86 7.76 -4.81
N ALA A 375 18.97 7.13 -5.17
CA ALA A 375 19.41 7.03 -6.56
C ALA A 375 18.56 6.07 -7.39
N LEU A 376 18.19 4.93 -6.81
CA LEU A 376 17.58 3.80 -7.52
C LEU A 376 16.07 3.71 -7.32
N LEU A 377 15.52 3.89 -6.12
CA LEU A 377 14.10 3.71 -5.85
C LEU A 377 13.26 4.86 -6.44
N ARG A 378 12.96 4.77 -7.74
CA ARG A 378 12.22 5.78 -8.52
C ARG A 378 11.11 5.16 -9.34
N PRO A 379 10.07 4.58 -8.71
CA PRO A 379 9.06 3.80 -9.41
C PRO A 379 8.43 4.54 -10.59
N LYS A 380 8.04 5.80 -10.43
CA LYS A 380 7.37 6.59 -11.48
C LYS A 380 8.24 6.90 -12.69
N GLU A 381 9.52 7.13 -12.49
CA GLU A 381 10.46 7.38 -13.58
C GLU A 381 10.61 6.10 -14.42
N TRP A 382 10.73 4.95 -13.76
CA TRP A 382 10.92 3.67 -14.41
C TRP A 382 9.65 3.14 -15.09
N VAL A 383 8.47 3.31 -14.48
CA VAL A 383 7.18 2.88 -15.06
C VAL A 383 6.90 3.58 -16.40
N ASN A 384 7.33 4.84 -16.55
CA ASN A 384 7.11 5.63 -17.77
C ASN A 384 8.29 5.59 -18.76
N ARG A 385 9.33 4.83 -18.47
CA ARG A 385 10.52 4.75 -19.31
C ARG A 385 10.27 3.83 -20.53
N PRO A 386 10.74 4.19 -21.73
CA PRO A 386 10.67 3.29 -22.89
C PRO A 386 11.39 1.96 -22.61
N LEU A 387 10.83 0.85 -23.11
CA LEU A 387 11.40 -0.49 -22.93
C LEU A 387 12.77 -0.68 -23.60
N ASP A 388 13.09 0.15 -24.58
CA ASP A 388 14.30 0.09 -25.41
C ASP A 388 15.38 1.10 -24.94
N ASP A 389 15.16 1.78 -23.80
CA ASP A 389 16.10 2.78 -23.28
C ASP A 389 17.23 2.07 -22.50
N GLU A 390 18.34 1.82 -23.17
CA GLU A 390 19.54 1.21 -22.60
C GLU A 390 20.42 2.28 -21.93
N ASP A 391 20.65 2.17 -20.63
CA ASP A 391 21.62 2.99 -19.92
C ASP A 391 23.05 2.50 -20.20
N ALA A 392 23.81 3.28 -20.94
CA ALA A 392 25.21 2.98 -21.22
C ALA A 392 26.12 3.04 -19.99
N THR A 393 25.69 3.71 -18.92
CA THR A 393 26.48 3.86 -17.67
C THR A 393 25.58 3.67 -16.45
N PHE A 394 26.09 2.94 -15.45
CA PHE A 394 25.42 2.81 -14.18
C PHE A 394 25.53 4.09 -13.35
N CYS A 395 24.49 4.42 -12.58
CA CYS A 395 24.41 5.68 -11.84
C CYS A 395 25.31 5.73 -10.58
N LEU A 396 25.76 4.59 -10.08
CA LEU A 396 26.67 4.48 -8.93
C LEU A 396 28.09 4.22 -9.40
N ASP A 397 29.05 4.78 -8.69
CA ASP A 397 30.47 4.49 -8.92
C ASP A 397 30.89 3.15 -8.29
N ILE A 398 32.02 2.61 -8.74
CA ILE A 398 32.55 1.31 -8.33
C ILE A 398 32.80 1.27 -6.81
N GLU A 399 33.31 2.35 -6.22
CA GLU A 399 33.61 2.41 -4.77
C GLU A 399 32.33 2.30 -3.95
N THR A 400 31.26 2.94 -4.40
CA THR A 400 29.93 2.84 -3.80
C THR A 400 29.39 1.43 -3.87
N VAL A 401 29.47 0.77 -5.05
CA VAL A 401 29.04 -0.62 -5.24
C VAL A 401 29.83 -1.59 -4.37
N MET A 402 31.16 -1.48 -4.36
CA MET A 402 32.01 -2.31 -3.54
C MET A 402 31.72 -2.18 -2.04
N SER A 403 31.52 -0.93 -1.59
CA SER A 403 31.16 -0.66 -0.18
C SER A 403 29.77 -1.18 0.19
N LEU A 404 28.82 -1.14 -0.76
CA LEU A 404 27.48 -1.70 -0.58
C LEU A 404 27.51 -3.21 -0.40
N ILE A 405 28.28 -3.92 -1.24
CA ILE A 405 28.50 -5.37 -1.13
C ILE A 405 29.10 -5.72 0.24
N ASP A 406 30.17 -5.02 0.65
CA ASP A 406 30.85 -5.28 1.93
C ASP A 406 29.92 -5.11 3.14
N GLN A 407 29.07 -4.09 3.14
CA GLN A 407 28.14 -3.87 4.23
C GLN A 407 27.00 -4.89 4.24
N CYS A 408 26.42 -5.22 3.08
CA CYS A 408 25.36 -6.20 2.98
C CYS A 408 25.86 -7.62 3.32
N MET A 409 27.06 -7.97 2.87
CA MET A 409 27.71 -9.25 3.17
C MET A 409 27.83 -9.50 4.68
N LYS A 410 28.25 -8.51 5.47
CA LYS A 410 28.32 -8.62 6.93
C LYS A 410 26.99 -9.01 7.56
N ILE A 411 25.90 -8.47 7.05
CA ILE A 411 24.55 -8.77 7.55
C ILE A 411 24.16 -10.21 7.23
N VAL A 412 24.36 -10.64 5.97
CA VAL A 412 23.95 -12.00 5.56
C VAL A 412 24.84 -13.09 6.16
N GLN A 413 26.11 -12.79 6.45
CA GLN A 413 27.02 -13.71 7.13
C GLN A 413 26.57 -14.07 8.56
N GLU A 414 25.92 -13.13 9.25
CA GLU A 414 25.39 -13.32 10.61
C GLU A 414 24.02 -14.02 10.64
N GLN A 415 23.32 -14.09 9.50
CA GLN A 415 22.00 -14.69 9.41
C GLN A 415 22.07 -16.23 9.39
N PRO A 416 21.05 -16.95 9.90
CA PRO A 416 20.94 -18.41 9.75
C PRO A 416 20.69 -18.81 8.29
N MET A 417 20.89 -20.08 7.96
CA MET A 417 20.60 -20.63 6.63
C MET A 417 19.10 -20.64 6.32
N VAL A 418 18.26 -20.83 7.34
CA VAL A 418 16.80 -20.73 7.28
C VAL A 418 16.37 -19.53 8.12
N LEU A 419 15.84 -18.50 7.43
CA LEU A 419 15.37 -17.28 8.08
C LEU A 419 14.02 -17.51 8.77
N LYS A 420 13.79 -16.88 9.91
CA LYS A 420 12.46 -16.82 10.56
C LYS A 420 11.82 -15.47 10.30
N VAL A 421 10.62 -15.49 9.77
CA VAL A 421 9.88 -14.29 9.37
C VAL A 421 8.45 -14.36 9.93
N GLU A 422 7.90 -13.24 10.31
CA GLU A 422 6.52 -13.14 10.79
C GLU A 422 5.61 -12.48 9.74
N ALA A 423 4.39 -12.99 9.60
CA ALA A 423 3.38 -12.34 8.76
C ALA A 423 2.85 -11.06 9.46
N PRO A 424 2.48 -10.00 8.70
CA PRO A 424 2.23 -10.02 7.26
C PRO A 424 3.50 -9.80 6.42
N VAL A 425 3.57 -10.46 5.27
CA VAL A 425 4.76 -10.44 4.43
C VAL A 425 4.41 -10.40 2.94
N LYS A 426 5.24 -9.72 2.14
CA LYS A 426 5.22 -9.77 0.68
C LYS A 426 6.30 -10.71 0.17
N VAL A 427 5.93 -11.63 -0.71
CA VAL A 427 6.84 -12.61 -1.32
C VAL A 427 6.98 -12.32 -2.79
N PHE A 428 8.21 -12.12 -3.24
CA PHE A 428 8.60 -11.88 -4.63
C PHE A 428 9.30 -13.13 -5.16
N GLY A 429 8.95 -13.54 -6.39
CA GLY A 429 9.69 -14.53 -7.17
C GLY A 429 10.79 -13.90 -8.01
N ASP A 430 11.17 -14.58 -9.09
CA ASP A 430 12.24 -14.20 -10.02
C ASP A 430 12.04 -12.78 -10.58
N ILE A 431 13.10 -12.00 -10.59
CA ILE A 431 13.12 -10.63 -11.13
C ILE A 431 13.99 -10.55 -12.38
N HIS A 432 15.11 -11.27 -12.41
CA HIS A 432 15.99 -11.39 -13.54
C HIS A 432 16.39 -10.06 -14.22
N GLY A 433 16.83 -9.08 -13.44
CA GLY A 433 17.21 -7.79 -13.99
C GLY A 433 16.07 -7.01 -14.69
N GLN A 434 14.83 -7.48 -14.60
CA GLN A 434 13.64 -6.75 -15.08
C GLN A 434 13.22 -5.68 -14.05
N TYR A 435 14.12 -4.73 -13.83
CA TYR A 435 13.99 -3.69 -12.80
C TYR A 435 12.74 -2.84 -12.95
N GLN A 436 12.27 -2.64 -14.20
CA GLN A 436 11.05 -1.91 -14.46
C GLN A 436 9.82 -2.61 -13.84
N ASP A 437 9.76 -3.94 -13.87
CA ASP A 437 8.70 -4.71 -13.24
C ASP A 437 8.74 -4.59 -11.71
N LEU A 438 9.93 -4.63 -11.11
CA LEU A 438 10.10 -4.36 -9.68
C LEU A 438 9.58 -2.97 -9.31
N MET A 439 9.91 -1.96 -10.10
CA MET A 439 9.41 -0.59 -9.90
C MET A 439 7.89 -0.48 -10.07
N ARG A 440 7.30 -1.23 -10.99
CA ARG A 440 5.83 -1.31 -11.17
C ARG A 440 5.15 -1.94 -9.96
N PHE A 441 5.72 -3.00 -9.37
CA PHE A 441 5.22 -3.55 -8.11
C PHE A 441 5.29 -2.56 -6.98
N PHE A 442 6.38 -1.81 -6.86
CA PHE A 442 6.54 -0.80 -5.82
C PHE A 442 5.62 0.41 -6.02
N ASP A 443 5.35 0.80 -7.26
CA ASP A 443 4.39 1.87 -7.55
C ASP A 443 2.94 1.45 -7.25
N LEU A 444 2.55 0.25 -7.66
CA LEU A 444 1.17 -0.23 -7.54
C LEU A 444 0.81 -0.78 -6.14
N PHE A 445 1.77 -1.38 -5.44
CA PHE A 445 1.49 -2.14 -4.22
C PHE A 445 2.36 -1.73 -3.02
N SER A 446 2.84 -0.51 -3.00
CA SER A 446 3.72 0.11 -2.00
C SER A 446 5.17 -0.37 -2.02
N ALA A 447 6.07 0.58 -1.80
CA ALA A 447 7.52 0.36 -1.76
C ALA A 447 8.00 0.03 -0.33
N PRO A 448 9.16 -0.64 -0.17
CA PRO A 448 9.75 -0.94 1.14
C PRO A 448 10.46 0.28 1.73
N ILE A 449 9.71 1.33 2.01
CA ILE A 449 10.18 2.56 2.66
C ILE A 449 9.29 2.91 3.85
N GLN A 450 9.79 3.74 4.75
CA GLN A 450 9.02 4.30 5.85
C GLN A 450 8.23 5.52 5.40
N GLY A 451 7.06 5.72 5.99
CA GLY A 451 6.20 6.88 5.72
C GLY A 451 5.32 6.75 4.47
N PRO A 452 4.85 7.87 3.91
CA PRO A 452 3.86 7.88 2.84
C PRO A 452 4.33 7.16 1.57
N GLY A 453 3.50 6.26 1.05
CA GLY A 453 3.81 5.45 -0.13
C GLY A 453 4.62 4.19 0.17
N GLY A 454 5.05 3.98 1.42
CA GLY A 454 5.73 2.78 1.88
C GLY A 454 4.89 1.96 2.86
N ASP A 455 5.29 0.73 3.11
CA ASP A 455 4.63 -0.15 4.06
C ASP A 455 5.60 -1.05 4.85
N ILE A 456 6.90 -0.74 4.82
CA ILE A 456 7.93 -1.50 5.54
C ILE A 456 7.72 -1.51 7.06
N ASP A 457 7.03 -0.49 7.62
CA ASP A 457 6.73 -0.43 9.05
C ASP A 457 5.67 -1.47 9.49
N GLY A 458 4.99 -2.11 8.55
CA GLY A 458 3.91 -3.07 8.84
C GLY A 458 3.96 -4.35 8.04
N LEU A 459 4.90 -4.49 7.10
CA LEU A 459 5.03 -5.65 6.21
C LEU A 459 6.50 -5.98 5.98
N ASP A 460 6.87 -7.23 6.17
CA ASP A 460 8.17 -7.74 5.75
C ASP A 460 8.17 -8.08 4.25
N TYR A 461 9.36 -8.23 3.68
CA TYR A 461 9.56 -8.55 2.27
C TYR A 461 10.50 -9.74 2.14
N ILE A 462 10.07 -10.78 1.44
CA ILE A 462 10.88 -11.93 1.07
C ILE A 462 11.07 -11.93 -0.44
N PHE A 463 12.31 -12.04 -0.87
CA PHE A 463 12.70 -12.24 -2.26
C PHE A 463 13.29 -13.63 -2.40
N LEU A 464 12.72 -14.45 -3.29
CA LEU A 464 13.03 -15.87 -3.38
C LEU A 464 14.27 -16.20 -4.22
N GLY A 465 15.00 -15.19 -4.71
CA GLY A 465 16.19 -15.35 -5.55
C GLY A 465 15.98 -14.91 -7.00
N ASP A 466 16.97 -15.21 -7.83
CA ASP A 466 17.05 -14.86 -9.25
C ASP A 466 16.87 -13.35 -9.51
N TYR A 467 17.78 -12.59 -8.90
CA TYR A 467 17.83 -11.12 -9.02
C TYR A 467 18.47 -10.67 -10.33
N VAL A 468 19.46 -11.44 -10.79
CA VAL A 468 20.35 -11.11 -11.90
C VAL A 468 20.07 -11.96 -13.13
N ASP A 469 20.74 -11.64 -14.25
CA ASP A 469 20.66 -12.30 -15.55
C ASP A 469 19.40 -12.02 -16.36
N ARG A 470 19.44 -12.27 -17.65
CA ARG A 470 18.34 -12.21 -18.61
C ARG A 470 17.84 -10.80 -18.95
N GLY A 471 17.57 -9.99 -17.95
CA GLY A 471 17.20 -8.59 -18.09
C GLY A 471 18.41 -7.68 -18.22
N THR A 472 18.17 -6.40 -18.51
CA THR A 472 19.21 -5.40 -18.81
C THR A 472 19.61 -4.53 -17.60
N HIS A 473 18.98 -4.75 -16.44
CA HIS A 473 19.14 -3.90 -15.25
C HIS A 473 19.34 -4.73 -13.97
N SER A 474 20.21 -5.74 -14.05
CA SER A 474 20.59 -6.57 -12.90
C SER A 474 21.31 -5.74 -11.84
N LEU A 475 22.13 -4.76 -12.24
CA LEU A 475 22.84 -3.86 -11.33
C LEU A 475 21.87 -3.03 -10.48
N GLU A 476 20.87 -2.41 -11.10
CA GLU A 476 19.86 -1.65 -10.38
C GLU A 476 19.10 -2.53 -9.40
N THR A 477 18.72 -3.73 -9.84
CA THR A 477 17.95 -4.69 -9.05
C THR A 477 18.73 -5.08 -7.80
N ILE A 478 19.94 -5.63 -7.97
CA ILE A 478 20.69 -6.16 -6.82
C ILE A 478 21.19 -5.03 -5.89
N CYS A 479 21.67 -3.91 -6.44
CA CYS A 479 22.14 -2.80 -5.62
C CYS A 479 21.00 -2.16 -4.80
N LEU A 480 19.80 -2.03 -5.36
CA LEU A 480 18.66 -1.54 -4.59
C LEU A 480 18.28 -2.51 -3.47
N LEU A 481 18.19 -3.82 -3.77
CA LEU A 481 17.85 -4.83 -2.77
C LEU A 481 18.88 -4.91 -1.63
N MET A 482 20.18 -4.79 -1.95
CA MET A 482 21.25 -4.71 -0.95
C MET A 482 21.12 -3.46 -0.07
N ALA A 483 20.84 -2.28 -0.65
CA ALA A 483 20.67 -1.06 0.10
C ALA A 483 19.45 -1.12 1.02
N LEU A 484 18.33 -1.69 0.54
CA LEU A 484 17.15 -1.94 1.35
C LEU A 484 17.42 -2.92 2.48
N LYS A 485 18.21 -4.00 2.22
CA LYS A 485 18.65 -4.96 3.22
C LYS A 485 19.52 -4.31 4.30
N ILE A 486 20.42 -3.43 3.95
CA ILE A 486 21.25 -2.70 4.92
C ILE A 486 20.38 -1.78 5.78
N LYS A 487 19.44 -1.08 5.17
CA LYS A 487 18.56 -0.14 5.86
C LYS A 487 17.54 -0.83 6.77
N PHE A 488 16.99 -1.95 6.33
CA PHE A 488 15.92 -2.70 6.99
C PHE A 488 16.32 -4.17 7.16
N PRO A 489 17.36 -4.46 7.96
CA PRO A 489 17.96 -5.81 8.01
C PRO A 489 17.02 -6.91 8.52
N ASN A 490 15.99 -6.53 9.28
CA ASN A 490 15.02 -7.46 9.86
C ASN A 490 13.71 -7.56 9.06
N GLN A 491 13.47 -6.68 8.10
CA GLN A 491 12.24 -6.65 7.29
C GLN A 491 12.48 -7.05 5.83
N ILE A 492 13.70 -6.91 5.32
CA ILE A 492 14.07 -7.32 3.97
C ILE A 492 14.83 -8.64 4.04
N HIS A 493 14.29 -9.67 3.42
CA HIS A 493 14.83 -11.03 3.42
C HIS A 493 15.18 -11.45 2.00
N LEU A 494 16.46 -11.68 1.74
CA LEU A 494 16.98 -12.08 0.44
C LEU A 494 17.39 -13.56 0.51
N LEU A 495 16.76 -14.40 -0.32
CA LEU A 495 17.14 -15.80 -0.48
C LEU A 495 17.99 -15.96 -1.73
N ARG A 496 18.75 -17.05 -1.81
CA ARG A 496 19.56 -17.39 -2.96
C ARG A 496 18.72 -18.10 -4.01
N GLY A 497 18.80 -17.66 -5.26
CA GLY A 497 18.32 -18.37 -6.43
C GLY A 497 19.45 -19.10 -7.17
N ASN A 498 19.11 -19.86 -8.20
CA ASN A 498 20.10 -20.59 -8.96
C ASN A 498 20.93 -19.69 -9.91
N HIS A 499 20.46 -18.47 -10.21
CA HIS A 499 21.24 -17.47 -10.93
C HIS A 499 22.21 -16.67 -10.04
N GLU A 500 22.10 -16.74 -8.74
CA GLU A 500 23.11 -16.26 -7.80
C GLU A 500 24.25 -17.29 -7.69
N ASP A 501 24.73 -17.75 -8.85
CA ASP A 501 25.79 -18.72 -9.03
C ASP A 501 26.82 -18.22 -10.04
N ARG A 502 28.11 -18.31 -9.69
CA ARG A 502 29.24 -17.78 -10.44
C ARG A 502 29.32 -18.28 -11.88
N TRP A 503 29.04 -19.56 -12.10
CA TRP A 503 29.05 -20.13 -13.45
C TRP A 503 27.82 -19.70 -14.25
N ILE A 504 26.63 -19.72 -13.61
CA ILE A 504 25.37 -19.34 -14.26
C ILE A 504 25.42 -17.87 -14.68
N ASN A 505 25.72 -16.95 -13.75
CA ASN A 505 25.66 -15.53 -14.05
C ASN A 505 26.86 -15.00 -14.88
N SER A 506 27.88 -15.82 -15.11
CA SER A 506 28.90 -15.53 -16.11
C SER A 506 28.39 -15.73 -17.55
N VAL A 507 27.40 -16.62 -17.74
CA VAL A 507 26.89 -17.00 -19.07
C VAL A 507 25.61 -16.25 -19.46
N PHE A 508 24.74 -15.93 -18.47
CA PHE A 508 23.40 -15.47 -18.74
C PHE A 508 23.20 -13.95 -18.68
N GLY A 509 24.28 -13.17 -18.53
CA GLY A 509 24.26 -11.74 -18.81
C GLY A 509 24.86 -10.84 -17.74
N PHE A 510 24.87 -11.23 -16.47
CA PHE A 510 25.30 -10.34 -15.39
C PHE A 510 26.76 -9.94 -15.48
N GLN A 511 27.69 -10.88 -15.80
CA GLN A 511 29.11 -10.55 -16.00
C GLN A 511 29.28 -9.55 -17.14
N ASN A 512 28.61 -9.74 -18.26
CA ASN A 512 28.65 -8.82 -19.40
C ASN A 512 28.13 -7.41 -18.98
N GLU A 513 27.02 -7.36 -18.22
CA GLU A 513 26.48 -6.08 -17.72
C GLU A 513 27.50 -5.33 -16.85
N LEU A 514 28.26 -6.04 -15.98
CA LEU A 514 29.31 -5.45 -15.17
C LEU A 514 30.47 -4.92 -16.02
N CYS A 515 30.90 -5.66 -17.04
CA CYS A 515 31.93 -5.22 -17.98
C CYS A 515 31.51 -3.99 -18.76
N ASP A 516 30.28 -3.98 -19.29
CA ASP A 516 29.79 -2.88 -20.14
C ASP A 516 29.51 -1.62 -19.34
N ARG A 517 28.91 -1.73 -18.15
CA ARG A 517 28.38 -0.60 -17.40
C ARG A 517 29.27 -0.13 -16.25
N LEU A 518 30.09 -1.01 -15.65
CA LEU A 518 31.05 -0.71 -14.59
C LEU A 518 32.51 -0.89 -15.04
N ARG A 519 32.74 -1.36 -16.28
CA ARG A 519 34.07 -1.62 -16.84
C ARG A 519 34.89 -2.61 -16.00
N ASP A 520 34.23 -3.63 -15.47
CA ASP A 520 34.91 -4.76 -14.84
C ASP A 520 35.73 -5.51 -15.89
N ASP A 521 36.85 -6.08 -15.51
CA ASP A 521 37.73 -6.79 -16.44
C ASP A 521 37.22 -8.23 -16.63
N MET A 522 36.90 -8.61 -17.87
CA MET A 522 36.40 -9.97 -18.17
C MET A 522 37.40 -11.06 -17.80
N ASP A 523 38.70 -10.81 -18.00
CA ASP A 523 39.75 -11.78 -17.73
C ASP A 523 40.19 -11.81 -16.25
N ASN A 524 39.97 -10.70 -15.52
CA ASN A 524 40.27 -10.59 -14.10
C ASN A 524 39.18 -9.81 -13.36
N PRO A 525 37.98 -10.39 -13.25
CA PRO A 525 36.79 -9.69 -12.78
C PRO A 525 36.82 -9.49 -11.25
N VAL A 526 36.93 -8.24 -10.83
CA VAL A 526 37.00 -7.87 -9.39
C VAL A 526 35.60 -7.69 -8.82
N ILE A 527 34.75 -6.94 -9.53
CA ILE A 527 33.40 -6.61 -9.06
C ILE A 527 32.50 -7.85 -9.15
N PHE A 528 32.57 -8.57 -10.26
CA PHE A 528 31.87 -9.84 -10.47
C PHE A 528 32.22 -10.88 -9.38
N THR A 529 33.51 -11.03 -9.10
CA THR A 529 33.95 -11.93 -8.02
C THR A 529 33.35 -11.54 -6.70
N LYS A 530 33.36 -10.25 -6.36
CA LYS A 530 32.84 -9.76 -5.10
C LYS A 530 31.31 -9.92 -4.96
N PHE A 531 30.54 -9.75 -6.04
CA PHE A 531 29.11 -10.06 -6.02
C PHE A 531 28.87 -11.56 -5.78
N ASN A 532 29.64 -12.44 -6.42
CA ASN A 532 29.49 -13.87 -6.23
C ASN A 532 29.93 -14.33 -4.85
N ASP A 533 30.99 -13.73 -4.27
CA ASP A 533 31.36 -13.96 -2.89
C ASP A 533 30.22 -13.57 -1.91
N PHE A 534 29.46 -12.52 -2.22
CA PHE A 534 28.26 -12.17 -1.47
C PHE A 534 27.13 -13.19 -1.67
N PHE A 535 26.88 -13.63 -2.90
CA PHE A 535 25.87 -14.64 -3.23
C PHE A 535 26.12 -15.97 -2.50
N ASP A 536 27.37 -16.35 -2.30
CA ASP A 536 27.77 -17.55 -1.56
C ASP A 536 27.37 -17.54 -0.08
N TYR A 537 27.01 -16.37 0.46
CA TYR A 537 26.53 -16.22 1.84
C TYR A 537 25.03 -16.06 1.96
N LEU A 538 24.27 -15.96 0.86
CA LEU A 538 22.82 -15.81 0.92
C LEU A 538 22.14 -17.02 1.59
N PRO A 539 21.13 -16.82 2.45
CA PRO A 539 20.29 -17.89 2.98
C PRO A 539 19.54 -18.63 1.87
N LEU A 540 19.28 -19.92 2.07
CA LEU A 540 18.58 -20.76 1.08
C LEU A 540 17.08 -20.84 1.29
N ALA A 541 16.61 -20.59 2.52
CA ALA A 541 15.19 -20.70 2.85
C ALA A 541 14.75 -19.69 3.90
N ALA A 542 13.45 -19.47 3.97
CA ALA A 542 12.78 -18.75 5.04
C ALA A 542 11.54 -19.53 5.50
N ILE A 543 11.18 -19.37 6.77
CA ILE A 543 9.95 -19.93 7.32
C ILE A 543 9.09 -18.80 7.89
N ILE A 544 7.83 -18.72 7.47
CA ILE A 544 6.89 -17.70 7.91
C ILE A 544 6.00 -18.32 8.99
N ASN A 545 6.00 -17.75 10.21
CA ASN A 545 5.21 -18.15 11.37
C ASN A 545 5.33 -19.65 11.69
N ASP A 546 6.46 -20.28 11.44
CA ASP A 546 6.72 -21.72 11.60
C ASP A 546 5.77 -22.65 10.80
N GLU A 547 5.03 -22.13 9.80
CA GLU A 547 4.03 -22.88 9.03
C GLU A 547 4.26 -22.86 7.51
N VAL A 548 4.86 -21.80 6.94
CA VAL A 548 5.04 -21.65 5.50
C VAL A 548 6.50 -21.61 5.14
N LEU A 549 6.96 -22.61 4.39
CA LEU A 549 8.32 -22.65 3.87
C LEU A 549 8.46 -21.82 2.59
N CYS A 550 9.47 -20.99 2.50
CA CYS A 550 9.88 -20.24 1.34
C CYS A 550 11.27 -20.70 0.88
N LEU A 551 11.44 -21.01 -0.40
CA LEU A 551 12.71 -21.36 -1.01
C LEU A 551 12.66 -21.07 -2.51
N HIS A 552 13.79 -21.20 -3.23
CA HIS A 552 13.82 -20.82 -4.66
C HIS A 552 13.28 -21.93 -5.56
N GLY A 553 13.95 -23.06 -5.68
CA GLY A 553 13.56 -24.19 -6.53
C GLY A 553 12.54 -25.11 -5.86
N GLY A 554 12.98 -26.08 -5.06
CA GLY A 554 12.05 -27.01 -4.46
C GLY A 554 12.67 -27.86 -3.34
N ILE A 555 11.97 -28.97 -3.03
CA ILE A 555 12.38 -29.92 -1.99
C ILE A 555 13.05 -31.17 -2.58
N GLY A 556 13.02 -31.34 -3.89
CA GLY A 556 13.64 -32.43 -4.60
C GLY A 556 13.48 -33.81 -3.96
N SER A 557 14.53 -34.60 -4.05
CA SER A 557 14.60 -35.97 -3.51
C SER A 557 15.28 -36.03 -2.15
N SER A 558 16.17 -35.11 -1.82
CA SER A 558 17.10 -35.22 -0.70
C SER A 558 16.62 -34.51 0.58
N ILE A 559 15.79 -33.46 0.46
CA ILE A 559 15.36 -32.62 1.59
C ILE A 559 14.19 -33.25 2.31
N ASN A 560 14.42 -33.82 3.50
CA ASN A 560 13.39 -34.48 4.30
C ASN A 560 12.93 -33.63 5.49
N SER A 561 13.79 -32.73 5.98
CA SER A 561 13.50 -31.89 7.12
C SER A 561 14.09 -30.48 6.97
N LEU A 562 13.58 -29.50 7.70
CA LEU A 562 14.19 -28.16 7.79
C LEU A 562 15.61 -28.23 8.29
N SER A 563 15.92 -29.18 9.19
CA SER A 563 17.28 -29.38 9.71
C SER A 563 18.29 -29.82 8.65
N ASP A 564 17.84 -30.38 7.52
CA ASP A 564 18.74 -30.72 6.41
C ASP A 564 19.24 -29.44 5.72
N ILE A 565 18.38 -28.42 5.60
CA ILE A 565 18.76 -27.11 5.08
C ILE A 565 19.64 -26.35 6.09
N GLU A 566 19.30 -26.39 7.38
CA GLU A 566 20.02 -25.67 8.45
C GLU A 566 21.48 -26.14 8.62
N LYS A 567 21.79 -27.38 8.24
CA LYS A 567 23.15 -27.95 8.34
C LYS A 567 24.10 -27.47 7.24
N ILE A 568 23.60 -26.93 6.14
CA ILE A 568 24.42 -26.50 5.01
C ILE A 568 25.32 -25.35 5.45
N GLN A 569 26.61 -25.49 5.16
CA GLN A 569 27.62 -24.53 5.59
C GLN A 569 27.84 -23.43 4.54
N ARG A 570 28.24 -22.25 4.98
CA ARG A 570 28.61 -21.10 4.14
C ARG A 570 30.05 -20.67 4.36
N PRO A 571 30.77 -20.10 3.37
CA PRO A 571 30.29 -19.78 2.01
C PRO A 571 29.93 -21.04 1.23
N LEU A 572 28.88 -20.93 0.41
CA LEU A 572 28.31 -22.04 -0.35
C LEU A 572 28.63 -21.89 -1.84
N GLU A 573 29.62 -22.61 -2.31
CA GLU A 573 29.90 -22.74 -3.74
C GLU A 573 29.01 -23.85 -4.33
N VAL A 574 28.26 -23.54 -5.39
CA VAL A 574 27.38 -24.50 -6.07
C VAL A 574 28.23 -25.38 -6.99
N ILE A 575 28.10 -26.69 -6.81
CA ILE A 575 28.81 -27.68 -7.63
C ILE A 575 27.82 -28.33 -8.58
N HIS A 576 28.07 -28.21 -9.88
CA HIS A 576 27.18 -28.69 -10.94
C HIS A 576 27.24 -30.20 -11.18
N GLU A 577 28.29 -30.87 -10.74
CA GLU A 577 28.40 -32.33 -10.75
C GLU A 577 28.25 -32.88 -9.33
N VAL A 578 27.08 -33.42 -9.01
CA VAL A 578 26.78 -33.94 -7.69
C VAL A 578 27.53 -35.21 -7.39
N THR A 579 28.36 -35.17 -6.35
CA THR A 579 29.19 -36.31 -5.91
C THR A 579 28.86 -36.80 -4.49
N ASN A 580 28.08 -36.05 -3.72
CA ASN A 580 27.69 -36.41 -2.36
C ASN A 580 26.30 -35.86 -2.00
N GLU A 581 25.76 -36.29 -0.85
CA GLU A 581 24.44 -35.95 -0.36
C GLU A 581 24.27 -34.44 -0.07
N ASP A 582 25.29 -33.77 0.47
CA ASP A 582 25.23 -32.33 0.80
C ASP A 582 25.11 -31.49 -0.47
N GLN A 583 25.78 -31.87 -1.55
CA GLN A 583 25.64 -31.22 -2.85
C GLN A 583 24.26 -31.43 -3.45
N GLN A 584 23.68 -32.63 -3.28
CA GLN A 584 22.33 -32.91 -3.74
C GLN A 584 21.29 -32.04 -3.01
N LEU A 585 21.45 -31.79 -1.73
CA LEU A 585 20.57 -30.87 -0.97
C LEU A 585 20.56 -29.48 -1.62
N VAL A 586 21.74 -28.94 -1.96
CA VAL A 586 21.87 -27.61 -2.57
C VAL A 586 21.23 -27.59 -3.97
N VAL A 587 21.50 -28.62 -4.78
CA VAL A 587 20.91 -28.74 -6.13
C VAL A 587 19.39 -28.85 -6.04
N ASP A 588 18.85 -29.64 -5.10
CA ASP A 588 17.40 -29.76 -4.94
C ASP A 588 16.75 -28.44 -4.55
N ILE A 589 17.35 -27.66 -3.61
CA ILE A 589 16.80 -26.36 -3.18
C ILE A 589 16.80 -25.35 -4.31
N LEU A 590 17.83 -25.31 -5.13
CA LEU A 590 18.01 -24.27 -6.16
C LEU A 590 17.40 -24.64 -7.51
N TRP A 591 17.26 -25.93 -7.85
CA TRP A 591 16.99 -26.37 -9.21
C TRP A 591 15.79 -27.30 -9.39
N SER A 592 15.29 -27.96 -8.32
CA SER A 592 14.19 -28.92 -8.49
C SER A 592 12.86 -28.22 -8.79
N ASP A 593 12.05 -28.87 -9.63
CA ASP A 593 10.73 -28.40 -10.04
C ASP A 593 9.63 -29.36 -9.59
N PRO A 594 8.38 -28.91 -9.41
CA PRO A 594 7.24 -29.82 -9.33
C PRO A 594 7.01 -30.56 -10.66
N THR A 595 6.37 -31.71 -10.62
CA THR A 595 5.92 -32.42 -11.84
C THR A 595 4.89 -31.58 -12.61
N ASP A 596 4.72 -31.85 -13.89
CA ASP A 596 3.86 -31.08 -14.77
C ASP A 596 2.37 -31.18 -14.43
N SER A 597 2.00 -32.13 -13.57
CA SER A 597 0.61 -32.39 -13.19
C SER A 597 0.47 -32.94 -11.77
N ASP A 598 -0.62 -32.58 -11.07
CA ASP A 598 -0.99 -33.10 -9.75
C ASP A 598 -1.27 -34.62 -9.73
N ILE A 599 -1.29 -35.29 -10.87
CA ILE A 599 -1.45 -36.76 -10.95
C ILE A 599 -0.13 -37.51 -11.08
N GLU A 600 0.96 -36.82 -11.37
CA GLU A 600 2.30 -37.38 -11.50
C GLU A 600 3.00 -37.43 -10.16
N THR A 601 3.15 -38.62 -9.61
CA THR A 601 3.71 -38.84 -8.27
C THR A 601 5.16 -39.30 -8.32
N GLY A 602 5.83 -39.20 -7.16
CA GLY A 602 7.20 -39.66 -6.97
C GLY A 602 8.25 -38.62 -7.41
N ILE A 603 9.47 -39.12 -7.58
CA ILE A 603 10.62 -38.34 -8.06
C ILE A 603 10.91 -38.76 -9.49
N GLN A 604 11.10 -37.77 -10.38
CA GLN A 604 11.38 -37.97 -11.80
C GLN A 604 12.62 -37.15 -12.20
N PRO A 605 13.45 -37.60 -13.17
CA PRO A 605 14.51 -36.78 -13.75
C PRO A 605 13.93 -35.53 -14.41
N ASN A 606 14.56 -34.37 -14.17
CA ASN A 606 14.18 -33.12 -14.84
C ASN A 606 15.00 -32.93 -16.13
N SER A 607 14.57 -33.58 -17.20
CA SER A 607 15.27 -33.51 -18.47
C SER A 607 15.24 -32.12 -19.14
N THR A 608 14.41 -31.22 -18.68
CA THR A 608 14.36 -29.82 -19.15
C THR A 608 15.52 -29.02 -18.56
N ARG A 609 15.85 -29.22 -17.29
CA ARG A 609 16.94 -28.53 -16.60
C ARG A 609 18.28 -29.27 -16.74
N ASP A 610 18.25 -30.58 -16.78
CA ASP A 610 19.41 -31.46 -16.87
C ASP A 610 19.21 -32.54 -17.94
N PRO A 611 19.34 -32.18 -19.24
CA PRO A 611 19.13 -33.12 -20.32
C PRO A 611 20.17 -34.25 -20.37
N THR A 612 21.30 -34.08 -19.65
CA THR A 612 22.38 -35.09 -19.59
C THR A 612 22.24 -36.03 -18.40
N GLY A 613 21.49 -35.63 -17.39
CA GLY A 613 21.33 -36.36 -16.11
C GLY A 613 22.55 -36.30 -15.20
N VAL A 614 23.56 -35.48 -15.53
CA VAL A 614 24.82 -35.37 -14.75
C VAL A 614 24.61 -34.58 -13.45
N GLY A 615 23.80 -33.54 -13.50
CA GLY A 615 23.54 -32.68 -12.36
C GLY A 615 22.52 -33.23 -11.36
N ASN A 616 21.88 -34.38 -11.66
CA ASN A 616 20.88 -35.03 -10.82
C ASN A 616 19.70 -34.13 -10.43
N ILE A 617 19.30 -33.21 -11.31
CA ILE A 617 18.15 -32.32 -11.11
C ILE A 617 16.85 -33.12 -11.30
N VAL A 618 15.94 -32.98 -10.35
CA VAL A 618 14.71 -33.79 -10.31
C VAL A 618 13.44 -32.94 -10.36
N LYS A 619 12.34 -33.58 -10.78
CA LYS A 619 10.97 -33.14 -10.51
C LYS A 619 10.38 -33.96 -9.37
N PHE A 620 9.58 -33.31 -8.53
CA PHE A 620 8.92 -33.95 -7.38
C PHE A 620 7.40 -33.87 -7.49
N GLY A 621 6.74 -34.96 -7.16
CA GLY A 621 5.28 -35.10 -7.25
C GLY A 621 4.55 -34.50 -6.05
N PRO A 622 3.19 -34.40 -6.12
CA PRO A 622 2.35 -33.88 -5.05
C PRO A 622 2.41 -34.74 -3.77
N ASP A 623 2.62 -36.05 -3.90
CA ASP A 623 2.84 -36.97 -2.79
C ASP A 623 4.08 -36.58 -1.97
N ARG A 624 5.16 -36.19 -2.61
CA ARG A 624 6.38 -35.71 -1.98
C ARG A 624 6.16 -34.41 -1.20
N VAL A 625 5.36 -33.48 -1.77
CA VAL A 625 4.97 -32.23 -1.10
C VAL A 625 4.14 -32.53 0.16
N GLU A 626 3.16 -33.44 0.06
CA GLU A 626 2.30 -33.82 1.19
C GLU A 626 3.10 -34.49 2.32
N GLU A 627 4.00 -35.40 1.97
CA GLU A 627 4.86 -36.09 2.93
C GLU A 627 5.77 -35.10 3.66
N PHE A 628 6.44 -34.21 2.91
CA PHE A 628 7.34 -33.21 3.47
C PHE A 628 6.61 -32.26 4.43
N LEU A 629 5.49 -31.68 4.01
CA LEU A 629 4.69 -30.79 4.86
C LEU A 629 4.23 -31.47 6.13
N LYS A 630 3.75 -32.71 6.04
CA LYS A 630 3.31 -33.50 7.18
C LYS A 630 4.47 -33.78 8.17
N ASN A 631 5.63 -34.18 7.65
CA ASN A 631 6.78 -34.56 8.47
C ASN A 631 7.39 -33.36 9.22
N ASN A 632 7.25 -32.16 8.63
CA ASN A 632 7.80 -30.93 9.20
C ASN A 632 6.73 -30.05 9.88
N ASN A 633 5.50 -30.51 10.01
CA ASN A 633 4.37 -29.74 10.57
C ASN A 633 4.15 -28.40 9.88
N LEU A 634 4.27 -28.40 8.56
CA LEU A 634 4.09 -27.23 7.70
C LEU A 634 2.77 -27.30 6.94
N SER A 635 2.25 -26.12 6.55
CA SER A 635 0.98 -25.99 5.85
C SER A 635 1.14 -25.72 4.35
N LEU A 636 2.25 -25.10 3.94
CA LEU A 636 2.45 -24.59 2.59
C LEU A 636 3.93 -24.43 2.22
N ILE A 637 4.24 -24.57 0.92
CA ILE A 637 5.51 -24.19 0.32
C ILE A 637 5.27 -23.05 -0.67
N LEU A 638 6.05 -21.97 -0.57
CA LEU A 638 6.14 -20.90 -1.56
C LEU A 638 7.49 -21.01 -2.27
N ARG A 639 7.48 -21.08 -3.59
CA ARG A 639 8.69 -21.20 -4.40
C ARG A 639 8.65 -20.30 -5.64
N ALA A 640 9.75 -20.21 -6.36
CA ALA A 640 9.93 -19.40 -7.56
C ALA A 640 10.43 -20.26 -8.75
N HIS A 641 11.49 -19.86 -9.44
CA HIS A 641 12.28 -20.64 -10.42
C HIS A 641 11.59 -21.02 -11.72
N GLU A 642 10.28 -21.12 -11.81
CA GLU A 642 9.55 -21.41 -13.03
C GLU A 642 8.73 -20.24 -13.51
N CYS A 643 8.89 -19.90 -14.80
CA CYS A 643 8.06 -18.91 -15.47
C CYS A 643 6.64 -19.46 -15.68
N VAL A 644 5.70 -19.06 -14.84
CA VAL A 644 4.29 -19.44 -14.92
C VAL A 644 3.47 -18.34 -15.59
N MET A 645 2.52 -18.74 -16.47
CA MET A 645 1.81 -17.81 -17.37
C MET A 645 0.99 -16.74 -16.63
N ASP A 646 0.38 -17.10 -15.51
CA ASP A 646 -0.48 -16.19 -14.74
C ASP A 646 0.29 -15.51 -13.58
N GLY A 647 1.65 -15.55 -13.60
CA GLY A 647 2.52 -14.99 -12.56
C GLY A 647 2.57 -15.80 -11.29
N PHE A 648 1.59 -16.66 -11.00
CA PHE A 648 1.64 -17.65 -9.93
C PHE A 648 0.84 -18.90 -10.32
N GLU A 649 1.26 -20.04 -9.78
CA GLU A 649 0.60 -21.33 -10.04
C GLU A 649 0.49 -22.17 -8.76
N ARG A 650 -0.60 -22.92 -8.61
CA ARG A 650 -0.84 -23.81 -7.48
C ARG A 650 -0.61 -25.26 -7.88
N PHE A 651 0.09 -25.99 -7.03
CA PHE A 651 0.39 -27.41 -7.17
C PHE A 651 0.07 -28.19 -5.89
N ALA A 652 -0.05 -29.52 -5.97
CA ALA A 652 -0.35 -30.41 -4.85
C ALA A 652 -1.65 -30.02 -4.11
N GLY A 653 -2.74 -29.76 -4.86
CA GLY A 653 -4.00 -29.31 -4.28
C GLY A 653 -3.94 -27.93 -3.62
N GLY A 654 -2.93 -27.12 -3.94
CA GLY A 654 -2.69 -25.79 -3.39
C GLY A 654 -1.74 -25.75 -2.20
N LYS A 655 -1.07 -26.85 -1.89
CA LYS A 655 -0.06 -26.96 -0.82
C LYS A 655 1.33 -26.47 -1.24
N LEU A 656 1.51 -26.19 -2.53
CA LEU A 656 2.67 -25.51 -3.08
C LEU A 656 2.20 -24.42 -4.03
N ILE A 657 2.84 -23.25 -3.99
CA ILE A 657 2.60 -22.14 -4.91
C ILE A 657 3.92 -21.71 -5.52
N THR A 658 4.00 -21.73 -6.84
CA THR A 658 5.08 -21.09 -7.61
C THR A 658 4.71 -19.64 -7.85
N VAL A 659 5.61 -18.69 -7.63
CA VAL A 659 5.45 -17.26 -7.91
C VAL A 659 6.59 -16.77 -8.79
N PHE A 660 6.26 -15.99 -9.81
CA PHE A 660 7.20 -15.43 -10.79
C PHE A 660 6.90 -13.94 -10.97
N SER A 661 7.88 -13.07 -10.72
CA SER A 661 7.63 -11.62 -10.65
C SER A 661 7.98 -10.86 -11.93
N ALA A 662 8.77 -11.41 -12.84
CA ALA A 662 9.08 -10.79 -14.12
C ALA A 662 7.96 -10.99 -15.15
N THR A 663 7.63 -9.94 -15.94
CA THR A 663 6.62 -10.03 -17.03
C THR A 663 7.29 -10.27 -18.39
N ASP A 664 6.55 -10.86 -19.35
CA ASP A 664 7.03 -11.12 -20.71
C ASP A 664 8.47 -11.66 -20.72
N TYR A 665 8.72 -12.66 -19.90
CA TYR A 665 10.06 -13.18 -19.62
C TYR A 665 10.82 -13.51 -20.89
N CYS A 666 12.04 -12.97 -21.01
CA CYS A 666 12.89 -13.02 -22.21
C CYS A 666 12.22 -12.44 -23.49
N GLY A 667 11.18 -11.63 -23.38
CA GLY A 667 10.43 -11.08 -24.52
C GLY A 667 9.66 -12.15 -25.33
N LYS A 668 9.44 -13.35 -24.76
CA LYS A 668 8.88 -14.51 -25.48
C LYS A 668 7.64 -15.10 -24.80
N HIS A 669 7.58 -15.09 -23.48
CA HIS A 669 6.58 -15.88 -22.75
C HIS A 669 5.25 -15.16 -22.58
N LYS A 670 5.19 -13.83 -22.66
CA LYS A 670 4.00 -12.99 -22.44
C LYS A 670 3.25 -13.32 -21.15
N ASN A 671 3.97 -13.84 -20.17
CA ASN A 671 3.44 -14.16 -18.86
C ASN A 671 3.16 -12.88 -18.06
N ALA A 672 2.19 -12.95 -17.15
CA ALA A 672 2.03 -11.97 -16.08
C ALA A 672 3.14 -12.15 -15.03
N GLY A 673 3.47 -11.08 -14.32
CA GLY A 673 4.28 -11.14 -13.10
C GLY A 673 3.37 -11.06 -11.88
N ALA A 674 3.72 -11.76 -10.80
CA ALA A 674 2.98 -11.73 -9.56
C ALA A 674 3.87 -11.56 -8.33
N ILE A 675 3.30 -11.00 -7.27
CA ILE A 675 3.78 -11.09 -5.90
C ILE A 675 2.67 -11.65 -5.01
N LEU A 676 3.04 -12.29 -3.92
CA LEU A 676 2.07 -12.83 -2.96
C LEU A 676 2.12 -12.03 -1.67
N ILE A 677 0.97 -11.57 -1.19
CA ILE A 677 0.87 -10.94 0.13
C ILE A 677 0.21 -11.95 1.08
N LEU A 678 0.97 -12.41 2.05
CA LEU A 678 0.50 -13.29 3.12
C LEU A 678 0.11 -12.46 4.33
N GLY A 679 -1.16 -12.47 4.69
CA GLY A 679 -1.69 -11.77 5.86
C GLY A 679 -1.47 -12.54 7.17
N LYS A 680 -1.66 -11.88 8.31
CA LYS A 680 -1.63 -12.53 9.65
C LYS A 680 -2.66 -13.65 9.82
N ASP A 681 -3.70 -13.65 9.00
CA ASP A 681 -4.75 -14.68 8.94
C ASP A 681 -4.42 -15.83 7.96
N PHE A 682 -3.18 -15.92 7.51
CA PHE A 682 -2.68 -16.88 6.52
C PHE A 682 -3.39 -16.83 5.16
N LYS A 683 -4.16 -15.79 4.88
CA LYS A 683 -4.70 -15.58 3.54
C LYS A 683 -3.64 -15.04 2.60
N ILE A 684 -3.52 -15.68 1.45
CA ILE A 684 -2.63 -15.27 0.38
C ILE A 684 -3.42 -14.45 -0.64
N ASN A 685 -2.95 -13.24 -0.89
CA ASN A 685 -3.50 -12.33 -1.87
C ASN A 685 -2.47 -12.11 -2.99
N PRO A 686 -2.61 -12.75 -4.15
CA PRO A 686 -1.76 -12.49 -5.30
C PRO A 686 -2.01 -11.06 -5.83
N LYS A 687 -0.94 -10.38 -6.20
CA LYS A 687 -0.95 -9.09 -6.91
C LYS A 687 -0.23 -9.27 -8.23
N LEU A 688 -0.88 -8.88 -9.31
CA LEU A 688 -0.40 -9.14 -10.66
C LEU A 688 -0.09 -7.85 -11.41
N ILE A 689 0.92 -7.94 -12.26
CA ILE A 689 1.18 -6.96 -13.32
C ILE A 689 1.24 -7.72 -14.66
N TYR A 690 0.82 -7.05 -15.74
CA TYR A 690 0.81 -7.63 -17.07
C TYR A 690 1.91 -7.02 -17.93
N PRO A 691 2.39 -7.71 -19.01
CA PRO A 691 3.34 -7.14 -19.94
C PRO A 691 2.88 -5.77 -20.45
N GLN A 692 3.83 -4.83 -20.58
CA GLN A 692 3.51 -3.53 -21.18
C GLN A 692 3.37 -3.70 -22.70
N GLU A 693 2.32 -3.11 -23.28
CA GLU A 693 2.16 -3.09 -24.73
C GLU A 693 3.23 -2.19 -25.36
N CYS A 694 4.04 -2.73 -26.27
CA CYS A 694 4.90 -1.91 -27.13
C CYS A 694 4.03 -1.06 -28.06
N PRO A 695 4.12 0.28 -28.05
CA PRO A 695 3.25 1.15 -28.84
C PRO A 695 3.40 1.00 -30.36
N ASN A 696 4.36 0.20 -30.84
CA ASN A 696 4.64 -0.04 -32.28
C ASN A 696 4.23 -1.42 -32.82
N LYS A 697 3.58 -2.28 -32.01
CA LYS A 697 2.98 -3.51 -32.54
C LYS A 697 1.48 -3.29 -32.71
N ASN A 698 1.03 -3.13 -33.97
CA ASN A 698 -0.39 -3.19 -34.33
C ASN A 698 -0.98 -4.51 -33.85
N TRP A 699 -1.77 -4.47 -32.79
CA TRP A 699 -2.59 -5.58 -32.34
C TRP A 699 -3.90 -5.58 -33.15
N ASP A 700 -3.81 -5.92 -34.43
CA ASP A 700 -4.95 -6.39 -35.19
C ASP A 700 -5.16 -7.87 -34.84
N ASN A 701 -6.33 -8.14 -34.22
CA ASN A 701 -6.92 -9.43 -33.89
C ASN A 701 -6.57 -10.05 -32.52
N GLY A 702 -7.30 -9.61 -31.49
CA GLY A 702 -7.32 -10.25 -30.16
C GLY A 702 -7.77 -11.72 -30.16
N GLU A 703 -8.35 -12.24 -31.25
CA GLU A 703 -8.72 -13.65 -31.41
C GLU A 703 -7.52 -14.55 -31.81
N GLU A 704 -6.51 -14.02 -32.48
CA GLU A 704 -5.31 -14.80 -32.83
C GLU A 704 -4.32 -14.92 -31.68
N ALA A 705 -4.22 -13.91 -30.83
CA ALA A 705 -3.39 -13.97 -29.62
C ALA A 705 -3.89 -15.01 -28.62
N LEU A 706 -5.21 -15.22 -28.54
CA LEU A 706 -5.81 -16.31 -27.74
C LEU A 706 -5.52 -17.71 -28.31
N LYS A 707 -5.29 -17.83 -29.61
CA LYS A 707 -4.95 -19.11 -30.29
C LYS A 707 -3.47 -19.47 -30.18
N LEU A 708 -2.60 -18.52 -29.86
CA LEU A 708 -1.15 -18.71 -29.69
C LEU A 708 -0.75 -18.93 -28.21
N ARG A 709 -1.67 -18.88 -27.26
CA ARG A 709 -1.41 -19.36 -25.91
C ARG A 709 -1.21 -20.88 -25.95
N PRO A 710 -0.10 -21.41 -25.45
CA PRO A 710 -0.04 -22.84 -25.15
C PRO A 710 -1.21 -23.14 -24.21
N PRO A 711 -2.00 -24.19 -24.47
CA PRO A 711 -3.09 -24.53 -23.57
C PRO A 711 -2.52 -24.82 -22.19
N THR A 712 -2.99 -24.09 -21.19
CA THR A 712 -2.83 -24.52 -19.80
C THR A 712 -3.35 -25.97 -19.73
N PRO A 713 -2.56 -26.96 -19.26
CA PRO A 713 -3.03 -28.32 -19.17
C PRO A 713 -4.37 -28.37 -18.44
N PRO A 714 -5.39 -29.08 -18.93
CA PRO A 714 -6.70 -29.10 -18.32
C PRO A 714 -6.60 -29.72 -16.94
N ARG A 715 -6.69 -28.91 -15.88
CA ARG A 715 -6.90 -29.39 -14.53
C ARG A 715 -8.27 -30.06 -14.47
N ASN A 716 -8.31 -31.39 -14.34
CA ASN A 716 -9.54 -32.12 -14.08
C ASN A 716 -10.13 -31.65 -12.74
N ARG A 717 -11.16 -30.79 -12.81
CA ARG A 717 -12.07 -30.58 -11.70
C ARG A 717 -12.83 -31.89 -11.48
N GLN A 718 -12.40 -32.73 -10.55
CA GLN A 718 -13.29 -33.76 -9.99
C GLN A 718 -14.38 -33.04 -9.22
N GLY A 719 -15.51 -32.82 -9.90
CA GLY A 719 -16.74 -32.43 -9.28
C GLY A 719 -17.18 -33.58 -8.37
N SER A 720 -17.46 -33.30 -7.11
CA SER A 720 -18.19 -34.18 -6.23
C SER A 720 -19.53 -34.61 -6.89
N SER A 721 -19.59 -35.83 -7.36
CA SER A 721 -20.81 -36.44 -7.85
C SER A 721 -21.70 -36.84 -6.67
N ASN A 722 -22.74 -36.08 -6.46
CA ASN A 722 -23.97 -36.57 -5.88
C ASN A 722 -25.12 -35.95 -6.66
N ASP A 723 -25.57 -36.64 -7.70
CA ASP A 723 -26.99 -36.71 -8.04
C ASP A 723 -27.25 -37.94 -8.94
N LEU A 724 -27.99 -38.83 -8.37
CA LEU A 724 -28.58 -40.00 -9.00
C LEU A 724 -29.84 -39.58 -9.80
N GLY A 725 -29.86 -39.89 -11.07
CA GLY A 725 -31.10 -40.34 -11.70
C GLY A 725 -31.87 -39.29 -12.49
N LYS A 726 -31.79 -39.39 -13.84
CA LYS A 726 -32.95 -39.77 -14.68
C LYS A 726 -32.55 -39.88 -16.17
N LYS A 727 -32.87 -41.02 -16.74
CA LYS A 727 -32.86 -41.32 -18.18
C LYS A 727 -33.98 -40.56 -18.90
N SER A 728 -33.70 -40.10 -20.12
CA SER A 728 -34.51 -40.20 -21.35
C SER A 728 -33.75 -39.56 -22.51
N SER A 729 -33.27 -40.25 -23.44
CA SER A 729 -33.66 -40.74 -24.77
C SER A 729 -34.09 -39.63 -25.77
N PHE A 730 -33.46 -39.72 -26.97
CA PHE A 730 -33.83 -39.19 -28.29
C PHE A 730 -33.57 -37.68 -28.54
N SER A 731 -32.91 -37.26 -29.59
CA SER A 731 -32.59 -37.75 -30.94
C SER A 731 -31.36 -37.02 -31.51
#